data_8cc4cf9a1eb95d34925c16d10c9c8dd4
#
_entry.id   8cc4cf9a1eb95d34925c16d10c9c8dd4
#
_cell.length_a   1.000
_cell.length_b   1.000
_cell.length_c   1.000
_cell.angle_alpha   90.00
_cell.angle_beta   90.00
_cell.angle_gamma   90.00
#
_symmetry.space_group_name_H-M   'P 1'
#
loop_
_entity.id
_entity.type
_entity.pdbx_description
1 polymer ?
#
loop_
_entity_poly.entity_id
_entity_poly.type
_entity_poly.pdbx_seq_one_letter_code
_entity_poly.pdbx_strand_id
1 'polypeptide(L)'
;MTLLFCWMYWKKESLSLVISILLFACAVYLVQDFRSQDSFDYSRPYSGKLEFQAGAVIDGDSLRGFAVLSGETVVYARYRMSSEEEKLQMESLMDGSVFQVSGVFEAPSPPSHRFSFNMADYLQHNGAVSLLTIQSIERAEANETWHNRLLDRRDALKHHIREHFPESLAAEAEALLIGERENMDPEDQRVYQTLGISHLFAISGLHVGIASGLMYGILVRLHVRKETAIIVLLIVLPLYAVIAGGAPSVWRAVSMVTVVLAGKLFGFRLPIASVMLTSIIVFILWNPYAMYKIGFQLSYGATFGIIYSLKFLSRIQSTVKVGFVITFISQTTLYPLLLFHFYELSLSAFVVNSLFVPLFTFLILPANFLLLFLTAVCQPVANFVFYFYEPLRGLIGQFMIWLAELPYQLWNPGKPGGVIVLILIASVYLFYCTAERKFRWRQLLILLVPALLFTALPYLDPRLKVTFLDVGQGDSALIELPHRKGVYLIDSGGLLRFDTEDFKERKRPFEIGRQVVAPYLKGNGISSIDTFIISHPDADHAEGAEEIFRLFPIGELHLTPGSASNALMVELAPDAAEARVVFPGGGSNWAVGETQFTYLSPMDAEYEGNNDSLVLLMKAGDYSVLFTGDLEAEGERDLLAPYGDELAGLTVLKVGHHGSKTSSSEEFLAALKPALSIFSTGVDNRYGHPSPEVVERFNEMELDTLNTAENGSIRLLFDKGELKFETMR
;
A
#
# COMPACT_ATOMS: atom_id res chain seq x y z
N MET A 1 3.15 20.51 -10.00
CA MET A 1 4.00 21.67 -10.43
C MET A 1 3.31 22.49 -11.52
N THR A 2 2.90 21.93 -12.64
CA THR A 2 2.28 22.68 -13.77
C THR A 2 0.98 23.42 -13.37
N LEU A 3 0.13 22.83 -12.54
CA LEU A 3 -1.06 23.47 -12.00
C LEU A 3 -0.76 24.62 -11.05
N LEU A 4 0.27 24.44 -10.20
CA LEU A 4 0.79 25.50 -9.35
C LEU A 4 1.18 26.71 -10.23
N PHE A 5 1.84 26.44 -11.34
CA PHE A 5 2.28 27.43 -12.32
C PHE A 5 1.11 28.20 -12.97
N CYS A 6 0.15 27.50 -13.54
CA CYS A 6 -0.99 28.12 -14.22
C CYS A 6 -1.84 28.96 -13.24
N TRP A 7 -1.99 28.49 -12.01
CA TRP A 7 -2.81 29.18 -11.02
C TRP A 7 -2.09 30.40 -10.40
N MET A 8 -0.75 30.32 -10.14
CA MET A 8 0.05 31.47 -9.70
C MET A 8 0.14 32.56 -10.78
N TYR A 9 0.28 32.17 -12.06
CA TYR A 9 0.18 33.09 -13.19
C TYR A 9 -1.16 33.85 -13.22
N TRP A 10 -2.23 33.11 -12.96
CA TRP A 10 -3.58 33.71 -12.93
C TRP A 10 -3.77 34.66 -11.75
N LYS A 11 -3.17 34.44 -10.61
CA LYS A 11 -3.19 35.32 -9.41
C LYS A 11 -2.18 36.47 -9.45
N LYS A 12 -1.40 36.59 -10.52
CA LYS A 12 -0.34 37.63 -10.67
C LYS A 12 0.76 37.54 -9.59
N GLU A 13 0.98 36.36 -9.01
CA GLU A 13 2.19 36.12 -8.21
C GLU A 13 3.42 36.24 -9.12
N SER A 14 4.58 36.62 -8.56
CA SER A 14 5.74 36.93 -9.40
C SER A 14 6.17 35.71 -10.23
N LEU A 15 5.97 35.80 -11.54
CA LEU A 15 6.30 34.77 -12.53
C LEU A 15 7.77 34.28 -12.38
N SER A 16 8.65 35.18 -11.98
CA SER A 16 10.07 34.88 -11.72
C SER A 16 10.28 33.87 -10.58
N LEU A 17 9.51 33.94 -9.50
CA LEU A 17 9.59 32.99 -8.38
C LEU A 17 9.14 31.60 -8.81
N VAL A 18 8.07 31.52 -9.58
CA VAL A 18 7.55 30.25 -10.10
C VAL A 18 8.52 29.60 -11.06
N ILE A 19 9.08 30.39 -11.97
CA ILE A 19 10.12 29.92 -12.92
C ILE A 19 11.33 29.42 -12.15
N SER A 20 11.77 30.14 -11.12
CA SER A 20 12.91 29.74 -10.29
C SER A 20 12.68 28.39 -9.59
N ILE A 21 11.48 28.16 -9.05
CA ILE A 21 11.10 26.89 -8.41
C ILE A 21 11.11 25.74 -9.42
N LEU A 22 10.54 25.99 -10.62
CA LEU A 22 10.51 24.96 -11.67
C LEU A 22 11.90 24.64 -12.19
N LEU A 23 12.72 25.63 -12.46
CA LEU A 23 14.11 25.45 -12.89
C LEU A 23 14.94 24.72 -11.83
N PHE A 24 14.74 25.09 -10.57
CA PHE A 24 15.39 24.43 -9.45
C PHE A 24 14.92 22.96 -9.31
N ALA A 25 13.61 22.67 -9.38
CA ALA A 25 13.10 21.31 -9.33
C ALA A 25 13.58 20.47 -10.53
N CYS A 26 13.63 21.05 -11.73
CA CYS A 26 14.20 20.38 -12.90
C CYS A 26 15.70 20.13 -12.73
N ALA A 27 16.47 21.07 -12.19
CA ALA A 27 17.90 20.90 -11.94
C ALA A 27 18.17 19.79 -10.91
N VAL A 28 17.37 19.74 -9.84
CA VAL A 28 17.43 18.67 -8.84
C VAL A 28 17.10 17.31 -9.45
N TYR A 29 16.02 17.25 -10.25
CA TYR A 29 15.64 16.03 -10.97
C TYR A 29 16.77 15.54 -11.91
N LEU A 30 17.35 16.44 -12.72
CA LEU A 30 18.46 16.10 -13.61
C LEU A 30 19.71 15.61 -12.85
N VAL A 31 20.04 16.23 -11.73
CA VAL A 31 21.16 15.78 -10.89
C VAL A 31 20.92 14.40 -10.28
N GLN A 32 19.67 14.11 -9.91
CA GLN A 32 19.30 12.79 -9.40
C GLN A 32 19.33 11.70 -10.48
N ASP A 33 18.77 12.01 -11.65
CA ASP A 33 18.73 11.10 -12.80
C ASP A 33 20.17 10.75 -13.26
N PHE A 34 21.06 11.75 -13.25
CA PHE A 34 22.47 11.55 -13.57
C PHE A 34 23.21 10.66 -12.55
N ARG A 35 22.88 10.77 -11.24
CA ARG A 35 23.47 9.93 -10.18
C ARG A 35 22.94 8.48 -10.19
N SER A 36 21.76 8.25 -10.71
CA SER A 36 21.14 6.92 -10.75
C SER A 36 21.62 6.02 -11.89
N GLN A 37 22.43 6.55 -12.81
CA GLN A 37 22.92 5.82 -13.99
C GLN A 37 24.23 5.05 -13.78
N ASP A 38 24.89 5.18 -12.61
CA ASP A 38 26.08 4.40 -12.31
C ASP A 38 25.68 2.91 -12.12
N SER A 39 26.25 2.03 -12.93
CA SER A 39 26.10 0.59 -12.83
C SER A 39 26.68 0.10 -11.51
N PHE A 40 25.81 -0.24 -10.55
CA PHE A 40 26.23 -0.80 -9.27
C PHE A 40 26.51 -2.31 -9.41
N ASP A 41 27.65 -2.75 -8.87
CA ASP A 41 28.00 -4.19 -8.85
C ASP A 41 27.26 -4.90 -7.73
N TYR A 42 26.16 -5.58 -8.07
CA TYR A 42 25.27 -6.24 -7.14
C TYR A 42 25.83 -7.55 -6.56
N SER A 43 26.86 -8.13 -7.11
CA SER A 43 27.41 -9.42 -6.61
C SER A 43 28.57 -9.23 -5.64
N ARG A 44 28.90 -7.99 -5.34
CA ARG A 44 30.09 -7.65 -4.55
C ARG A 44 29.88 -7.93 -3.06
N PRO A 45 30.80 -8.64 -2.39
CA PRO A 45 30.79 -8.76 -0.93
C PRO A 45 31.14 -7.41 -0.29
N TYR A 46 30.50 -7.11 0.84
CA TYR A 46 30.77 -5.94 1.64
C TYR A 46 31.28 -6.34 3.02
N SER A 47 32.32 -5.67 3.48
CA SER A 47 32.75 -5.74 4.89
C SER A 47 33.16 -4.34 5.33
N GLY A 48 32.49 -3.80 6.33
CA GLY A 48 32.73 -2.42 6.76
C GLY A 48 31.72 -1.92 7.79
N LYS A 49 31.84 -0.63 8.12
CA LYS A 49 30.93 0.02 9.08
C LYS A 49 29.60 0.39 8.42
N LEU A 50 28.51 0.21 9.17
CA LEU A 50 27.15 0.53 8.80
C LEU A 50 26.45 1.23 9.98
N GLU A 51 25.69 2.29 9.70
CA GLU A 51 24.83 2.98 10.66
C GLU A 51 23.40 3.00 10.12
N PHE A 52 22.44 2.42 10.85
CA PHE A 52 21.03 2.47 10.47
C PHE A 52 20.49 3.89 10.60
N GLN A 53 19.66 4.29 9.63
CA GLN A 53 18.92 5.54 9.71
C GLN A 53 17.67 5.36 10.58
N ALA A 54 17.16 6.46 11.12
CA ALA A 54 15.89 6.47 11.85
C ALA A 54 14.77 5.84 11.03
N GLY A 55 14.00 4.92 11.63
CA GLY A 55 12.95 4.16 10.97
C GLY A 55 13.38 2.78 10.47
N ALA A 56 14.54 2.28 10.90
CA ALA A 56 14.82 0.85 10.80
C ALA A 56 13.91 0.07 11.77
N VAL A 57 13.45 -1.10 11.33
CA VAL A 57 12.38 -1.87 11.99
C VAL A 57 12.87 -3.26 12.30
N ILE A 58 12.60 -3.72 13.53
CA ILE A 58 12.68 -5.12 13.92
C ILE A 58 11.27 -5.70 13.94
N ASP A 59 11.03 -6.71 13.11
CA ASP A 59 9.75 -7.40 12.99
C ASP A 59 9.99 -8.92 12.89
N GLY A 60 9.58 -9.66 13.91
CA GLY A 60 9.97 -11.04 14.08
C GLY A 60 11.49 -11.19 14.25
N ASP A 61 12.10 -12.03 13.45
CA ASP A 61 13.55 -12.27 13.38
C ASP A 61 14.28 -11.33 12.41
N SER A 62 13.58 -10.37 11.80
CA SER A 62 14.11 -9.55 10.71
C SER A 62 14.33 -8.09 11.14
N LEU A 63 15.58 -7.64 11.06
CA LEU A 63 15.96 -6.23 11.11
C LEU A 63 16.09 -5.70 9.68
N ARG A 64 15.40 -4.61 9.36
CA ARG A 64 15.40 -4.01 8.03
C ARG A 64 15.28 -2.49 8.08
N GLY A 65 16.00 -1.81 7.21
CA GLY A 65 15.92 -0.35 7.12
C GLY A 65 16.98 0.26 6.22
N PHE A 66 16.84 1.56 5.99
CA PHE A 66 17.90 2.32 5.32
C PHE A 66 19.08 2.47 6.25
N ALA A 67 20.29 2.36 5.68
CA ALA A 67 21.52 2.49 6.41
C ALA A 67 22.57 3.23 5.57
N VAL A 68 23.50 3.86 6.24
CA VAL A 68 24.64 4.57 5.63
C VAL A 68 25.88 3.73 5.82
N LEU A 69 26.55 3.44 4.72
CA LEU A 69 27.86 2.79 4.73
C LEU A 69 28.99 3.79 4.90
N SER A 70 30.18 3.30 5.22
CA SER A 70 31.41 4.12 5.20
C SER A 70 31.56 4.82 3.84
N GLY A 71 31.48 6.16 3.80
CA GLY A 71 31.56 6.93 2.55
C GLY A 71 30.25 7.52 2.03
N GLU A 72 29.23 7.67 2.90
CA GLU A 72 27.94 8.33 2.63
C GLU A 72 27.00 7.58 1.66
N THR A 73 27.32 6.33 1.29
CA THR A 73 26.45 5.53 0.43
C THR A 73 25.25 5.00 1.21
N VAL A 74 24.03 5.29 0.74
CA VAL A 74 22.80 4.80 1.36
C VAL A 74 22.42 3.47 0.72
N VAL A 75 22.09 2.47 1.56
CA VAL A 75 21.60 1.15 1.17
C VAL A 75 20.36 0.81 1.98
N TYR A 76 19.59 -0.18 1.51
CA TYR A 76 18.55 -0.80 2.31
C TYR A 76 19.09 -2.11 2.85
N ALA A 77 19.42 -2.12 4.14
CA ALA A 77 20.03 -3.27 4.82
C ALA A 77 18.94 -4.18 5.39
N ARG A 78 19.19 -5.49 5.32
CA ARG A 78 18.37 -6.50 5.97
C ARG A 78 19.27 -7.51 6.67
N TYR A 79 18.89 -7.88 7.89
CA TYR A 79 19.59 -8.86 8.72
C TYR A 79 18.57 -9.81 9.35
N ARG A 80 18.89 -11.07 9.42
CA ARG A 80 18.06 -12.09 10.05
C ARG A 80 18.71 -12.56 11.34
N MET A 81 18.07 -12.28 12.46
CA MET A 81 18.55 -12.66 13.79
C MET A 81 18.33 -14.14 14.04
N SER A 82 19.29 -14.76 14.72
CA SER A 82 19.34 -16.19 14.95
C SER A 82 18.72 -16.63 16.28
N SER A 83 18.58 -15.69 17.24
CA SER A 83 18.05 -15.98 18.57
C SER A 83 17.28 -14.81 19.16
N GLU A 84 16.45 -15.10 20.17
CA GLU A 84 15.72 -14.07 20.94
C GLU A 84 16.67 -13.15 21.71
N GLU A 85 17.77 -13.67 22.22
CA GLU A 85 18.79 -12.87 22.91
C GLU A 85 19.41 -11.83 21.98
N GLU A 86 19.71 -12.23 20.75
CA GLU A 86 20.22 -11.33 19.72
C GLU A 86 19.20 -10.26 19.36
N LYS A 87 17.90 -10.62 19.24
CA LYS A 87 16.81 -9.66 19.01
C LYS A 87 16.73 -8.61 20.10
N LEU A 88 16.69 -9.03 21.37
CA LEU A 88 16.65 -8.11 22.52
C LEU A 88 17.89 -7.21 22.56
N GLN A 89 19.06 -7.75 22.24
CA GLN A 89 20.29 -6.97 22.15
C GLN A 89 20.20 -5.93 21.01
N MET A 90 19.72 -6.31 19.83
CA MET A 90 19.56 -5.39 18.70
C MET A 90 18.53 -4.31 18.99
N GLU A 91 17.40 -4.63 19.61
CA GLU A 91 16.39 -3.66 20.02
C GLU A 91 16.97 -2.60 20.96
N SER A 92 17.90 -2.98 21.82
CA SER A 92 18.56 -2.07 22.76
C SER A 92 19.69 -1.21 22.14
N LEU A 93 20.18 -1.59 20.95
CA LEU A 93 21.37 -0.99 20.34
C LEU A 93 21.07 -0.22 19.04
N MET A 94 19.82 -0.31 18.51
CA MET A 94 19.51 0.15 17.16
C MET A 94 19.81 1.64 16.93
N ASP A 95 19.44 2.49 17.87
CA ASP A 95 19.54 3.92 17.65
C ASP A 95 20.95 4.46 17.94
N GLY A 96 21.56 5.02 16.91
CA GLY A 96 22.87 5.67 17.00
C GLY A 96 24.08 4.76 17.16
N SER A 97 23.92 3.44 16.98
CA SER A 97 25.06 2.53 16.98
C SER A 97 25.62 2.33 15.58
N VAL A 98 26.95 2.29 15.50
CA VAL A 98 27.68 1.89 14.30
C VAL A 98 28.01 0.42 14.43
N PHE A 99 27.65 -0.36 13.43
CA PHE A 99 27.88 -1.78 13.37
C PHE A 99 29.01 -2.10 12.38
N GLN A 100 29.83 -3.07 12.73
CA GLN A 100 30.72 -3.74 11.77
C GLN A 100 29.94 -4.88 11.15
N VAL A 101 29.75 -4.83 9.83
CA VAL A 101 28.92 -5.83 9.14
C VAL A 101 29.70 -6.49 8.01
N SER A 102 29.36 -7.76 7.73
CA SER A 102 29.68 -8.42 6.48
C SER A 102 28.40 -8.88 5.79
N GLY A 103 28.38 -8.80 4.48
CA GLY A 103 27.19 -9.16 3.70
C GLY A 103 27.43 -9.08 2.20
N VAL A 104 26.35 -9.22 1.44
CA VAL A 104 26.38 -9.20 -0.02
C VAL A 104 25.36 -8.20 -0.53
N PHE A 105 25.74 -7.43 -1.54
CA PHE A 105 24.80 -6.58 -2.24
C PHE A 105 23.93 -7.41 -3.19
N GLU A 106 22.66 -7.09 -3.22
CA GLU A 106 21.68 -7.76 -4.06
C GLU A 106 20.92 -6.76 -4.93
N ALA A 107 20.61 -7.17 -6.13
CA ALA A 107 19.71 -6.41 -7.01
C ALA A 107 18.28 -6.44 -6.43
N PRO A 108 17.54 -5.33 -6.51
CA PRO A 108 16.14 -5.34 -6.13
C PRO A 108 15.35 -6.26 -7.08
N SER A 109 14.50 -7.12 -6.50
CA SER A 109 13.62 -7.97 -7.30
C SER A 109 12.66 -7.11 -8.14
N PRO A 110 12.45 -7.46 -9.41
CA PRO A 110 11.47 -6.77 -10.24
C PRO A 110 10.06 -6.99 -9.70
N PRO A 111 9.13 -6.06 -9.98
CA PRO A 111 7.74 -6.19 -9.52
C PRO A 111 7.06 -7.41 -10.16
N SER A 112 6.19 -8.08 -9.42
CA SER A 112 5.41 -9.23 -9.91
C SER A 112 4.37 -8.84 -10.97
N HIS A 113 3.80 -7.64 -10.85
CA HIS A 113 2.87 -7.06 -11.81
C HIS A 113 2.88 -5.52 -11.75
N ARG A 114 2.25 -4.86 -12.74
CA ARG A 114 2.28 -3.39 -12.91
C ARG A 114 1.74 -2.55 -11.75
N PHE A 115 1.08 -3.14 -10.77
CA PHE A 115 0.55 -2.47 -9.58
C PHE A 115 1.19 -2.96 -8.29
N SER A 116 2.10 -3.93 -8.36
CA SER A 116 2.83 -4.40 -7.19
C SER A 116 3.88 -3.40 -6.74
N PHE A 117 4.36 -3.59 -5.53
CA PHE A 117 5.44 -2.78 -4.97
C PHE A 117 6.72 -2.97 -5.79
N ASN A 118 7.29 -1.85 -6.23
CA ASN A 118 8.55 -1.83 -6.96
C ASN A 118 9.70 -1.45 -6.03
N MET A 119 10.53 -2.43 -5.69
CA MET A 119 11.65 -2.22 -4.76
C MET A 119 12.73 -1.32 -5.38
N ALA A 120 12.98 -1.39 -6.67
CA ALA A 120 13.94 -0.53 -7.36
C ALA A 120 13.54 0.96 -7.27
N ASP A 121 12.27 1.27 -7.58
CA ASP A 121 11.72 2.62 -7.43
C ASP A 121 11.78 3.10 -5.98
N TYR A 122 11.48 2.20 -5.02
CA TYR A 122 11.53 2.53 -3.60
C TYR A 122 12.93 2.88 -3.13
N LEU A 123 13.95 2.14 -3.56
CA LEU A 123 15.36 2.45 -3.28
C LEU A 123 15.74 3.79 -3.89
N GLN A 124 15.47 3.98 -5.16
CA GLN A 124 15.77 5.22 -5.88
C GLN A 124 15.10 6.43 -5.23
N HIS A 125 13.83 6.33 -4.88
CA HIS A 125 13.06 7.40 -4.22
C HIS A 125 13.54 7.72 -2.79
N ASN A 126 14.40 6.89 -2.21
CA ASN A 126 15.04 7.13 -0.92
C ASN A 126 16.55 7.38 -1.03
N GLY A 127 17.08 7.42 -2.26
CA GLY A 127 18.51 7.68 -2.50
C GLY A 127 19.41 6.49 -2.18
N ALA A 128 18.86 5.28 -2.08
CA ALA A 128 19.62 4.07 -1.86
C ALA A 128 20.04 3.43 -3.20
N VAL A 129 21.23 2.88 -3.23
CA VAL A 129 21.82 2.30 -4.44
C VAL A 129 21.55 0.81 -4.58
N SER A 130 21.33 0.07 -3.49
CA SER A 130 21.22 -1.38 -3.49
C SER A 130 20.54 -1.91 -2.22
N LEU A 131 20.19 -3.20 -2.25
CA LEU A 131 19.94 -4.01 -1.06
C LEU A 131 21.26 -4.53 -0.52
N LEU A 132 21.39 -4.60 0.81
CA LEU A 132 22.50 -5.25 1.50
C LEU A 132 21.94 -6.34 2.42
N THR A 133 22.16 -7.60 2.07
CA THR A 133 21.85 -8.73 2.95
C THR A 133 23.05 -8.98 3.86
N ILE A 134 22.87 -8.65 5.14
CA ILE A 134 23.88 -8.79 6.17
C ILE A 134 23.92 -10.25 6.60
N GLN A 135 25.12 -10.82 6.65
CA GLN A 135 25.39 -12.19 7.11
C GLN A 135 25.93 -12.22 8.54
N SER A 136 26.73 -11.20 8.92
CA SER A 136 27.19 -11.05 10.30
C SER A 136 27.16 -9.58 10.70
N ILE A 137 26.81 -9.32 11.94
CA ILE A 137 26.72 -7.99 12.52
C ILE A 137 27.35 -7.98 13.92
N GLU A 138 28.22 -7.04 14.14
CA GLU A 138 28.88 -6.81 15.45
C GLU A 138 28.83 -5.33 15.78
N ARG A 139 28.59 -4.98 17.03
CA ARG A 139 28.65 -3.60 17.47
C ARG A 139 30.08 -3.09 17.42
N ALA A 140 30.34 -2.04 16.64
CA ALA A 140 31.65 -1.43 16.54
C ALA A 140 31.85 -0.31 17.56
N GLU A 141 30.94 0.70 17.55
CA GLU A 141 31.06 1.91 18.37
C GLU A 141 29.66 2.50 18.65
N ALA A 142 29.50 3.18 19.78
CA ALA A 142 28.35 4.05 20.00
C ALA A 142 28.67 5.44 19.41
N ASN A 143 27.82 5.92 18.54
CA ASN A 143 27.97 7.25 17.96
C ASN A 143 27.18 8.26 18.79
N GLU A 144 27.84 8.92 19.76
CA GLU A 144 27.20 9.89 20.67
C GLU A 144 27.00 11.26 20.00
N THR A 145 26.20 11.33 18.94
CA THR A 145 25.78 12.62 18.37
C THR A 145 24.60 13.20 19.16
N TRP A 146 24.42 14.54 19.07
CA TRP A 146 23.24 15.19 19.65
C TRP A 146 21.93 14.64 19.04
N HIS A 147 21.98 14.21 17.78
CA HIS A 147 20.84 13.60 17.08
C HIS A 147 20.47 12.26 17.72
N ASN A 148 21.45 11.41 17.96
CA ASN A 148 21.24 10.10 18.59
C ASN A 148 20.72 10.24 20.03
N ARG A 149 21.21 11.21 20.78
CA ARG A 149 20.64 11.54 22.10
C ARG A 149 19.16 11.96 22.06
N LEU A 150 18.69 12.57 20.96
CA LEU A 150 17.25 12.86 20.79
C LEU A 150 16.47 11.60 20.43
N LEU A 151 17.03 10.69 19.66
CA LEU A 151 16.42 9.38 19.35
C LEU A 151 16.32 8.55 20.63
N ASP A 152 17.36 8.51 21.47
CA ASP A 152 17.31 7.88 22.81
C ASP A 152 16.16 8.45 23.68
N ARG A 153 15.94 9.77 23.60
CA ARG A 153 14.82 10.42 24.31
C ARG A 153 13.47 10.05 23.73
N ARG A 154 13.37 9.84 22.41
CA ARG A 154 12.18 9.35 21.75
C ARG A 154 11.86 7.93 22.22
N ASP A 155 12.86 7.05 22.30
CA ASP A 155 12.68 5.68 22.78
C ASP A 155 12.32 5.61 24.26
N ALA A 156 12.97 6.43 25.09
CA ALA A 156 12.57 6.57 26.49
C ALA A 156 11.09 7.00 26.63
N LEU A 157 10.62 7.89 25.74
CA LEU A 157 9.23 8.31 25.71
C LEU A 157 8.29 7.19 25.26
N LYS A 158 8.70 6.39 24.27
CA LYS A 158 7.99 5.20 23.80
C LYS A 158 7.83 4.18 24.92
N HIS A 159 8.92 3.86 25.64
CA HIS A 159 8.86 2.98 26.80
C HIS A 159 7.95 3.52 27.90
N HIS A 160 8.06 4.83 28.21
CA HIS A 160 7.18 5.45 29.20
C HIS A 160 5.70 5.33 28.85
N ILE A 161 5.33 5.52 27.56
CA ILE A 161 3.95 5.36 27.11
C ILE A 161 3.50 3.91 27.33
N ARG A 162 4.30 2.92 26.91
CA ARG A 162 3.96 1.50 27.06
C ARG A 162 3.81 1.03 28.50
N GLU A 163 4.61 1.57 29.41
CA GLU A 163 4.57 1.19 30.83
C GLU A 163 3.42 1.86 31.59
N HIS A 164 2.99 3.04 31.18
CA HIS A 164 2.11 3.88 31.98
C HIS A 164 0.73 4.13 31.38
N PHE A 165 0.55 3.88 30.08
CA PHE A 165 -0.77 3.95 29.43
C PHE A 165 -1.45 2.57 29.43
N PRO A 166 -2.79 2.51 29.47
CA PRO A 166 -3.51 1.26 29.16
C PRO A 166 -3.10 0.70 27.79
N GLU A 167 -3.00 -0.61 27.69
CA GLU A 167 -2.61 -1.30 26.45
C GLU A 167 -3.47 -0.89 25.24
N SER A 168 -4.79 -0.74 25.46
CA SER A 168 -5.77 -0.29 24.47
C SER A 168 -5.52 1.12 23.92
N LEU A 169 -4.76 1.97 24.63
CA LEU A 169 -4.50 3.37 24.26
C LEU A 169 -3.04 3.62 23.87
N ALA A 170 -2.12 2.72 24.22
CA ALA A 170 -0.68 2.95 24.07
C ALA A 170 -0.28 3.15 22.60
N ALA A 171 -0.73 2.30 21.68
CA ALA A 171 -0.44 2.39 20.26
C ALA A 171 -0.95 3.69 19.61
N GLU A 172 -2.16 4.14 20.02
CA GLU A 172 -2.70 5.42 19.56
C GLU A 172 -1.89 6.60 20.11
N ALA A 173 -1.51 6.56 21.39
CA ALA A 173 -0.69 7.60 22.02
C ALA A 173 0.70 7.69 21.34
N GLU A 174 1.35 6.56 21.04
CA GLU A 174 2.58 6.52 20.29
C GLU A 174 2.41 7.19 18.91
N ALA A 175 1.34 6.88 18.19
CA ALA A 175 1.07 7.47 16.88
C ALA A 175 0.85 9.00 16.93
N LEU A 176 0.08 9.47 17.89
CA LEU A 176 -0.31 10.88 18.02
C LEU A 176 0.78 11.77 18.63
N LEU A 177 1.59 11.25 19.55
CA LEU A 177 2.57 12.02 20.31
C LEU A 177 3.98 11.98 19.71
N ILE A 178 4.41 10.81 19.24
CA ILE A 178 5.77 10.56 18.72
C ILE A 178 5.81 10.07 17.28
N GLY A 179 4.65 9.91 16.62
CA GLY A 179 4.56 9.54 15.21
C GLY A 179 4.83 8.07 14.91
N GLU A 180 4.85 7.21 15.95
CA GLU A 180 5.08 5.77 15.82
C GLU A 180 3.76 5.04 15.54
N ARG A 181 3.67 4.32 14.42
CA ARG A 181 2.44 3.63 14.00
C ARG A 181 2.60 2.12 13.80
N GLU A 182 3.79 1.61 14.07
CA GLU A 182 4.08 0.19 13.83
C GLU A 182 3.29 -0.74 14.76
N ASN A 183 2.94 -0.26 15.94
CA ASN A 183 2.19 -1.03 16.94
C ASN A 183 0.66 -0.86 16.82
N MET A 184 0.17 -0.09 15.86
CA MET A 184 -1.27 0.02 15.62
C MET A 184 -1.79 -1.27 14.97
N ASP A 185 -2.91 -1.76 15.46
CA ASP A 185 -3.60 -2.91 14.91
C ASP A 185 -3.86 -2.75 13.40
N PRO A 186 -3.55 -3.74 12.55
CA PRO A 186 -3.81 -3.69 11.12
C PRO A 186 -5.29 -3.49 10.76
N GLU A 187 -6.21 -4.07 11.53
CA GLU A 187 -7.65 -3.90 11.30
C GLU A 187 -8.11 -2.48 11.63
N ASP A 188 -7.62 -1.89 12.73
CA ASP A 188 -7.86 -0.47 13.02
C ASP A 188 -7.34 0.43 11.90
N GLN A 189 -6.14 0.14 11.38
CA GLN A 189 -5.59 0.89 10.26
C GLN A 189 -6.47 0.79 9.01
N ARG A 190 -7.07 -0.37 8.75
CA ARG A 190 -8.03 -0.59 7.66
C ARG A 190 -9.29 0.25 7.85
N VAL A 191 -9.88 0.24 9.05
CA VAL A 191 -11.04 1.10 9.40
C VAL A 191 -10.71 2.57 9.11
N TYR A 192 -9.54 3.04 9.52
CA TYR A 192 -9.12 4.42 9.29
C TYR A 192 -8.88 4.74 7.81
N GLN A 193 -8.39 3.79 7.03
CA GLN A 193 -8.24 3.91 5.57
C GLN A 193 -9.60 4.00 4.89
N THR A 194 -10.52 3.09 5.21
CA THR A 194 -11.88 3.05 4.67
C THR A 194 -12.62 4.37 4.94
N LEU A 195 -12.53 4.89 6.15
CA LEU A 195 -13.12 6.17 6.54
C LEU A 195 -12.36 7.41 6.01
N GLY A 196 -11.15 7.22 5.48
CA GLY A 196 -10.28 8.31 4.99
C GLY A 196 -9.75 9.22 6.09
N ILE A 197 -9.60 8.70 7.32
CA ILE A 197 -9.10 9.41 8.51
C ILE A 197 -7.69 9.00 8.94
N SER A 198 -7.00 8.12 8.21
CA SER A 198 -5.63 7.68 8.51
C SER A 198 -4.64 8.83 8.73
N HIS A 199 -4.90 9.98 8.13
CA HIS A 199 -4.09 11.18 8.28
C HIS A 199 -4.19 11.84 9.66
N LEU A 200 -5.21 11.50 10.47
CA LEU A 200 -5.38 12.00 11.84
C LEU A 200 -4.40 11.32 12.82
N PHE A 201 -3.99 10.08 12.51
CA PHE A 201 -3.00 9.31 13.26
C PHE A 201 -1.56 9.59 12.80
N ALA A 202 -1.39 10.40 11.74
CA ALA A 202 -0.09 10.94 11.36
C ALA A 202 0.08 12.33 11.98
N ILE A 203 1.22 12.62 12.57
CA ILE A 203 1.49 13.96 13.07
C ILE A 203 1.42 14.95 11.91
N SER A 204 0.46 15.85 11.99
CA SER A 204 0.09 16.78 10.91
C SER A 204 0.44 18.22 11.26
N GLY A 205 0.27 19.12 10.29
CA GLY A 205 0.40 20.55 10.54
C GLY A 205 -0.52 21.09 11.64
N LEU A 206 -1.67 20.45 11.83
CA LEU A 206 -2.60 20.80 12.90
C LEU A 206 -2.03 20.45 14.28
N HIS A 207 -1.41 19.27 14.43
CA HIS A 207 -0.73 18.83 15.67
C HIS A 207 0.38 19.81 16.05
N VAL A 208 1.26 20.15 15.10
CA VAL A 208 2.34 21.13 15.31
C VAL A 208 1.77 22.52 15.64
N GLY A 209 0.68 22.90 14.97
CA GLY A 209 -0.01 24.17 15.24
C GLY A 209 -0.59 24.26 16.64
N ILE A 210 -1.23 23.19 17.12
CA ILE A 210 -1.81 23.10 18.48
C ILE A 210 -0.69 23.10 19.51
N ALA A 211 0.34 22.24 19.35
CA ALA A 211 1.46 22.15 20.28
C ALA A 211 2.20 23.50 20.40
N SER A 212 2.49 24.17 19.27
CA SER A 212 3.12 25.47 19.25
C SER A 212 2.24 26.57 19.86
N GLY A 213 0.94 26.55 19.55
CA GLY A 213 -0.04 27.49 20.10
C GLY A 213 -0.22 27.35 21.62
N LEU A 214 -0.32 26.12 22.12
CA LEU A 214 -0.37 25.82 23.56
C LEU A 214 0.89 26.29 24.28
N MET A 215 2.08 25.91 23.77
CA MET A 215 3.35 26.31 24.36
C MET A 215 3.50 27.82 24.37
N TYR A 216 3.20 28.50 23.27
CA TYR A 216 3.21 29.97 23.21
C TYR A 216 2.26 30.57 24.22
N GLY A 217 1.04 30.06 24.32
CA GLY A 217 0.03 30.53 25.28
C GLY A 217 0.44 30.35 26.73
N ILE A 218 1.08 29.21 27.06
CA ILE A 218 1.61 28.95 28.40
C ILE A 218 2.74 29.92 28.73
N LEU A 219 3.73 30.09 27.84
CA LEU A 219 4.84 31.01 28.06
C LEU A 219 4.37 32.44 28.28
N VAL A 220 3.42 32.92 27.47
CA VAL A 220 2.86 34.27 27.64
C VAL A 220 2.06 34.41 28.95
N ARG A 221 1.34 33.38 29.39
CA ARG A 221 0.64 33.37 30.70
C ARG A 221 1.59 33.35 31.88
N LEU A 222 2.77 32.73 31.70
CA LEU A 222 3.89 32.78 32.67
C LEU A 222 4.68 34.10 32.61
N HIS A 223 4.12 35.12 31.94
CA HIS A 223 4.71 36.47 31.81
C HIS A 223 6.05 36.49 31.04
N VAL A 224 6.37 35.46 30.23
CA VAL A 224 7.50 35.48 29.33
C VAL A 224 7.26 36.50 28.22
N ARG A 225 8.24 37.31 27.88
CA ARG A 225 8.15 38.29 26.76
C ARG A 225 7.83 37.55 25.45
N LYS A 226 7.01 38.13 24.59
CA LYS A 226 6.56 37.52 23.33
C LYS A 226 7.73 37.14 22.42
N GLU A 227 8.76 38.01 22.38
CA GLU A 227 9.97 37.79 21.57
C GLU A 227 10.75 36.55 22.10
N THR A 228 10.89 36.44 23.43
CA THR A 228 11.54 35.30 24.08
C THR A 228 10.74 34.02 23.86
N ALA A 229 9.42 34.08 23.95
CA ALA A 229 8.53 32.93 23.67
C ALA A 229 8.68 32.47 22.20
N ILE A 230 8.82 33.41 21.27
CA ILE A 230 9.10 33.06 19.85
C ILE A 230 10.46 32.39 19.71
N ILE A 231 11.53 32.91 20.35
CA ILE A 231 12.86 32.30 20.30
C ILE A 231 12.83 30.89 20.87
N VAL A 232 12.17 30.66 22.00
CA VAL A 232 11.96 29.30 22.58
C VAL A 232 11.31 28.37 21.57
N LEU A 233 10.22 28.80 20.92
CA LEU A 233 9.55 28.00 19.88
C LEU A 233 10.44 27.70 18.68
N LEU A 234 11.25 28.67 18.22
CA LEU A 234 12.18 28.47 17.11
C LEU A 234 13.23 27.39 17.39
N ILE A 235 13.56 27.16 18.67
CA ILE A 235 14.48 26.10 19.11
C ILE A 235 13.72 24.77 19.33
N VAL A 236 12.60 24.80 20.03
CA VAL A 236 11.89 23.59 20.46
C VAL A 236 11.18 22.89 19.30
N LEU A 237 10.65 23.63 18.33
CA LEU A 237 9.90 23.00 17.23
C LEU A 237 10.75 22.09 16.31
N PRO A 238 11.99 22.47 15.90
CA PRO A 238 12.87 21.54 15.20
C PRO A 238 13.24 20.30 16.02
N LEU A 239 13.48 20.44 17.33
CA LEU A 239 13.74 19.32 18.22
C LEU A 239 12.52 18.39 18.32
N TYR A 240 11.31 18.97 18.44
CA TYR A 240 10.07 18.21 18.40
C TYR A 240 9.90 17.45 17.07
N ALA A 241 10.30 18.05 15.94
CA ALA A 241 10.21 17.36 14.66
C ALA A 241 11.04 16.07 14.61
N VAL A 242 12.21 16.05 15.24
CA VAL A 242 13.05 14.84 15.36
C VAL A 242 12.37 13.82 16.28
N ILE A 243 11.92 14.23 17.47
CA ILE A 243 11.21 13.34 18.42
C ILE A 243 9.93 12.77 17.80
N ALA A 244 9.25 13.54 16.98
CA ALA A 244 8.04 13.14 16.25
C ALA A 244 8.32 12.26 14.99
N GLY A 245 9.50 11.64 14.91
CA GLY A 245 9.88 10.70 13.87
C GLY A 245 10.26 11.33 12.52
N GLY A 246 10.39 12.66 12.43
CA GLY A 246 10.93 13.35 11.25
C GLY A 246 10.09 13.22 9.97
N ALA A 247 8.80 12.87 10.06
CA ALA A 247 7.94 12.71 8.89
C ALA A 247 7.86 13.99 8.05
N PRO A 248 7.72 13.89 6.70
CA PRO A 248 7.63 15.07 5.82
C PRO A 248 6.52 16.06 6.20
N SER A 249 5.40 15.56 6.73
CA SER A 249 4.27 16.38 7.20
C SER A 249 4.66 17.25 8.42
N VAL A 250 5.47 16.69 9.33
CA VAL A 250 5.95 17.39 10.53
C VAL A 250 6.97 18.46 10.16
N TRP A 251 7.98 18.08 9.38
CA TRP A 251 9.00 19.03 8.93
C TRP A 251 8.41 20.18 8.12
N ARG A 252 7.43 19.91 7.24
CA ARG A 252 6.71 20.97 6.55
C ARG A 252 6.03 21.93 7.53
N ALA A 253 5.32 21.40 8.50
CA ALA A 253 4.58 22.22 9.46
C ALA A 253 5.53 23.04 10.32
N VAL A 254 6.58 22.41 10.83
CA VAL A 254 7.63 23.10 11.63
C VAL A 254 8.31 24.17 10.80
N SER A 255 8.74 23.88 9.57
CA SER A 255 9.40 24.89 8.71
C SER A 255 8.49 26.08 8.41
N MET A 256 7.23 25.86 8.11
CA MET A 256 6.26 26.94 7.86
C MET A 256 6.03 27.80 9.12
N VAL A 257 5.84 27.16 10.30
CA VAL A 257 5.66 27.88 11.56
C VAL A 257 6.94 28.65 11.90
N THR A 258 8.13 28.05 11.74
CA THR A 258 9.42 28.69 11.97
C THR A 258 9.60 29.94 11.09
N VAL A 259 9.30 29.85 9.80
CA VAL A 259 9.39 31.02 8.89
C VAL A 259 8.40 32.12 9.31
N VAL A 260 7.17 31.78 9.72
CA VAL A 260 6.20 32.77 10.22
C VAL A 260 6.66 33.42 11.53
N LEU A 261 7.19 32.64 12.47
CA LEU A 261 7.68 33.14 13.76
C LEU A 261 8.92 33.99 13.58
N ALA A 262 9.87 33.59 12.75
CA ALA A 262 11.04 34.38 12.40
C ALA A 262 10.63 35.70 11.72
N GLY A 263 9.71 35.67 10.78
CA GLY A 263 9.15 36.88 10.17
C GLY A 263 8.55 37.83 11.21
N LYS A 264 7.82 37.33 12.20
CA LYS A 264 7.30 38.17 13.31
C LYS A 264 8.39 38.75 14.18
N LEU A 265 9.46 37.98 14.46
CA LEU A 265 10.56 38.42 15.27
C LEU A 265 11.35 39.58 14.60
N PHE A 266 11.56 39.48 13.27
CA PHE A 266 12.30 40.48 12.49
C PHE A 266 11.39 41.57 11.87
N GLY A 267 10.08 41.56 12.18
CA GLY A 267 9.13 42.58 11.68
C GLY A 267 8.72 42.42 10.23
N PHE A 268 8.98 41.28 9.59
CA PHE A 268 8.53 40.98 8.23
C PHE A 268 7.14 40.36 8.21
N ARG A 269 6.29 40.80 7.26
CA ARG A 269 4.99 40.17 6.99
C ARG A 269 5.07 39.42 5.67
N LEU A 270 5.31 38.12 5.75
CA LEU A 270 5.36 37.26 4.57
C LEU A 270 3.97 36.74 4.23
N PRO A 271 3.53 36.82 2.96
CA PRO A 271 2.32 36.13 2.51
C PRO A 271 2.46 34.62 2.78
N ILE A 272 1.38 33.99 3.25
CA ILE A 272 1.42 32.56 3.61
C ILE A 272 1.79 31.66 2.42
N ALA A 273 1.43 32.08 1.19
CA ALA A 273 1.84 31.38 -0.03
C ALA A 273 3.37 31.40 -0.20
N SER A 274 4.03 32.57 0.05
CA SER A 274 5.48 32.67 -0.01
C SER A 274 6.16 31.83 1.07
N VAL A 275 5.57 31.74 2.27
CA VAL A 275 6.05 30.86 3.36
C VAL A 275 6.01 29.40 2.90
N MET A 276 4.90 28.96 2.30
CA MET A 276 4.77 27.60 1.78
C MET A 276 5.83 27.28 0.70
N LEU A 277 6.01 28.22 -0.25
CA LEU A 277 6.99 28.05 -1.34
C LEU A 277 8.44 28.00 -0.80
N THR A 278 8.78 28.88 0.15
CA THR A 278 10.08 28.84 0.83
C THR A 278 10.29 27.50 1.53
N SER A 279 9.27 26.99 2.23
CA SER A 279 9.32 25.69 2.88
C SER A 279 9.57 24.55 1.88
N ILE A 280 8.89 24.55 0.72
CA ILE A 280 9.12 23.57 -0.35
C ILE A 280 10.58 23.62 -0.83
N ILE A 281 11.10 24.81 -1.12
CA ILE A 281 12.47 24.99 -1.61
C ILE A 281 13.48 24.47 -0.58
N VAL A 282 13.36 24.90 0.67
CA VAL A 282 14.26 24.48 1.75
C VAL A 282 14.22 22.96 1.91
N PHE A 283 13.04 22.36 1.86
CA PHE A 283 12.89 20.91 2.04
C PHE A 283 13.51 20.12 0.88
N ILE A 284 13.30 20.55 -0.38
CA ILE A 284 13.89 19.92 -1.56
C ILE A 284 15.42 20.09 -1.58
N LEU A 285 15.94 21.25 -1.14
CA LEU A 285 17.38 21.46 -1.00
C LEU A 285 18.02 20.53 0.01
N TRP A 286 17.34 20.25 1.12
CA TRP A 286 17.82 19.33 2.13
C TRP A 286 17.70 17.86 1.68
N ASN A 287 16.52 17.48 1.19
CA ASN A 287 16.24 16.12 0.74
C ASN A 287 15.56 16.14 -0.64
N PRO A 288 16.34 16.04 -1.71
CA PRO A 288 15.80 16.05 -3.07
C PRO A 288 14.79 14.93 -3.33
N TYR A 289 14.96 13.77 -2.70
CA TYR A 289 14.07 12.61 -2.86
C TYR A 289 12.71 12.81 -2.20
N ALA A 290 12.53 13.85 -1.39
CA ALA A 290 11.26 14.16 -0.75
C ALA A 290 10.10 14.34 -1.75
N MET A 291 10.39 14.79 -2.98
CA MET A 291 9.39 14.96 -4.04
C MET A 291 8.66 13.66 -4.42
N TYR A 292 9.32 12.53 -4.29
CA TYR A 292 8.76 11.20 -4.57
C TYR A 292 7.92 10.66 -3.41
N LYS A 293 8.11 11.19 -2.19
CA LYS A 293 7.38 10.71 -1.01
C LYS A 293 5.91 11.14 -1.06
N ILE A 294 5.01 10.16 -1.01
CA ILE A 294 3.55 10.38 -1.03
C ILE A 294 3.12 11.37 0.05
N GLY A 295 3.67 11.23 1.27
CA GLY A 295 3.38 12.13 2.38
C GLY A 295 3.76 13.60 2.09
N PHE A 296 4.84 13.85 1.35
CA PHE A 296 5.21 15.19 0.88
C PHE A 296 4.18 15.73 -0.11
N GLN A 297 3.83 14.94 -1.15
CA GLN A 297 2.91 15.34 -2.20
C GLN A 297 1.50 15.66 -1.65
N LEU A 298 0.95 14.77 -0.82
CA LEU A 298 -0.36 14.96 -0.22
C LEU A 298 -0.38 16.13 0.77
N SER A 299 0.66 16.27 1.59
CA SER A 299 0.74 17.31 2.61
C SER A 299 0.83 18.72 2.00
N TYR A 300 1.70 18.92 1.01
CA TYR A 300 1.80 20.19 0.32
C TYR A 300 0.61 20.44 -0.61
N GLY A 301 0.07 19.42 -1.25
CA GLY A 301 -1.13 19.50 -2.08
C GLY A 301 -2.36 20.00 -1.31
N ALA A 302 -2.65 19.41 -0.14
CA ALA A 302 -3.73 19.85 0.74
C ALA A 302 -3.53 21.30 1.20
N THR A 303 -2.31 21.63 1.66
CA THR A 303 -1.96 22.99 2.10
C THR A 303 -2.14 24.01 0.98
N PHE A 304 -1.71 23.65 -0.22
CA PHE A 304 -1.91 24.45 -1.41
C PHE A 304 -3.41 24.74 -1.65
N GLY A 305 -4.25 23.71 -1.70
CA GLY A 305 -5.70 23.86 -1.90
C GLY A 305 -6.32 24.79 -0.85
N ILE A 306 -5.96 24.63 0.43
CA ILE A 306 -6.48 25.47 1.52
C ILE A 306 -6.00 26.92 1.40
N ILE A 307 -4.70 27.16 1.24
CA ILE A 307 -4.12 28.52 1.17
C ILE A 307 -4.76 29.31 0.03
N TYR A 308 -4.91 28.68 -1.09
CA TYR A 308 -5.45 29.35 -2.27
C TYR A 308 -6.96 29.50 -2.26
N SER A 309 -7.64 28.81 -1.37
CA SER A 309 -9.06 28.98 -1.11
C SER A 309 -9.36 29.92 0.06
N LEU A 310 -8.36 30.52 0.72
CA LEU A 310 -8.55 31.39 1.89
C LEU A 310 -9.53 32.55 1.63
N LYS A 311 -9.48 33.15 0.44
CA LYS A 311 -10.40 34.23 0.06
C LYS A 311 -11.87 33.76 -0.01
N PHE A 312 -12.10 32.53 -0.44
CA PHE A 312 -13.41 31.89 -0.42
C PHE A 312 -13.82 31.55 1.01
N LEU A 313 -12.92 30.91 1.78
CA LEU A 313 -13.16 30.52 3.16
C LEU A 313 -13.48 31.71 4.07
N SER A 314 -12.83 32.88 3.87
CA SER A 314 -13.08 34.09 4.66
C SER A 314 -14.48 34.68 4.52
N ARG A 315 -15.25 34.26 3.52
CA ARG A 315 -16.64 34.68 3.32
C ARG A 315 -17.65 33.84 4.11
N ILE A 316 -17.21 32.71 4.66
CA ILE A 316 -18.07 31.77 5.39
C ILE A 316 -18.02 32.12 6.88
N GLN A 317 -19.18 32.45 7.45
CA GLN A 317 -19.26 32.86 8.86
C GLN A 317 -19.37 31.69 9.83
N SER A 318 -19.90 30.54 9.40
CA SER A 318 -20.12 29.39 10.26
C SER A 318 -18.87 28.51 10.34
N THR A 319 -18.34 28.29 11.54
CA THR A 319 -17.17 27.42 11.80
C THR A 319 -17.38 26.00 11.29
N VAL A 320 -18.57 25.43 11.48
CA VAL A 320 -18.91 24.09 10.99
C VAL A 320 -18.86 24.03 9.45
N LYS A 321 -19.42 25.05 8.78
CA LYS A 321 -19.36 25.14 7.32
C LYS A 321 -17.91 25.31 6.82
N VAL A 322 -17.09 26.08 7.55
CA VAL A 322 -15.66 26.24 7.23
C VAL A 322 -14.95 24.88 7.29
N GLY A 323 -15.18 24.10 8.36
CA GLY A 323 -14.61 22.76 8.52
C GLY A 323 -14.99 21.83 7.35
N PHE A 324 -16.27 21.75 7.02
CA PHE A 324 -16.75 20.96 5.89
C PHE A 324 -16.13 21.41 4.55
N VAL A 325 -16.05 22.71 4.32
CA VAL A 325 -15.46 23.26 3.08
C VAL A 325 -13.96 23.02 3.02
N ILE A 326 -13.23 23.08 4.12
CA ILE A 326 -11.81 22.72 4.18
C ILE A 326 -11.62 21.24 3.80
N THR A 327 -12.43 20.34 4.37
CA THR A 327 -12.43 18.92 4.01
C THR A 327 -12.69 18.72 2.52
N PHE A 328 -13.73 19.37 1.99
CA PHE A 328 -14.07 19.31 0.57
C PHE A 328 -12.92 19.81 -0.32
N ILE A 329 -12.30 20.94 0.03
CA ILE A 329 -11.15 21.49 -0.69
C ILE A 329 -9.99 20.51 -0.67
N SER A 330 -9.65 19.96 0.49
CA SER A 330 -8.54 19.00 0.62
C SER A 330 -8.79 17.74 -0.20
N GLN A 331 -9.96 17.14 -0.07
CA GLN A 331 -10.32 15.92 -0.81
C GLN A 331 -10.32 16.16 -2.33
N THR A 332 -10.97 17.24 -2.81
CA THR A 332 -11.03 17.55 -4.24
C THR A 332 -9.68 17.98 -4.83
N THR A 333 -8.80 18.59 -4.05
CA THR A 333 -7.44 18.90 -4.51
C THR A 333 -6.58 17.65 -4.63
N LEU A 334 -6.75 16.70 -3.71
CA LEU A 334 -5.91 15.51 -3.60
C LEU A 334 -6.42 14.32 -4.40
N TYR A 335 -7.71 14.26 -4.80
CA TYR A 335 -8.27 13.06 -5.39
C TYR A 335 -7.50 12.51 -6.62
N PRO A 336 -6.91 13.33 -7.53
CA PRO A 336 -6.12 12.79 -8.62
C PRO A 336 -4.85 12.06 -8.14
N LEU A 337 -4.21 12.57 -7.06
CA LEU A 337 -3.05 11.96 -6.45
C LEU A 337 -3.43 10.71 -5.65
N LEU A 338 -4.57 10.74 -4.94
CA LEU A 338 -5.05 9.57 -4.19
C LEU A 338 -5.36 8.42 -5.15
N LEU A 339 -6.05 8.67 -6.26
CA LEU A 339 -6.31 7.66 -7.28
C LEU A 339 -5.01 7.15 -7.94
N PHE A 340 -4.03 8.01 -8.16
CA PHE A 340 -2.76 7.60 -8.76
C PHE A 340 -1.95 6.68 -7.85
N HIS A 341 -1.95 6.91 -6.52
CA HIS A 341 -1.15 6.17 -5.56
C HIS A 341 -1.89 5.01 -4.89
N PHE A 342 -3.19 5.17 -4.62
CA PHE A 342 -3.98 4.18 -3.86
C PHE A 342 -5.08 3.52 -4.67
N TYR A 343 -5.34 4.00 -5.90
CA TYR A 343 -6.33 3.47 -6.84
C TYR A 343 -7.78 3.66 -6.39
N GLU A 344 -8.01 4.10 -5.17
CA GLU A 344 -9.32 4.26 -4.53
C GLU A 344 -9.41 5.59 -3.75
N LEU A 345 -10.62 6.00 -3.47
CA LEU A 345 -10.96 7.19 -2.70
C LEU A 345 -12.08 6.89 -1.72
N SER A 346 -11.89 7.26 -0.44
CA SER A 346 -12.96 7.21 0.55
C SER A 346 -14.01 8.28 0.29
N LEU A 347 -15.24 7.86 -0.03
CA LEU A 347 -16.36 8.77 -0.23
C LEU A 347 -16.90 9.31 1.11
N SER A 348 -16.91 8.47 2.13
CA SER A 348 -17.31 8.87 3.49
C SER A 348 -16.41 9.94 4.08
N ALA A 349 -15.14 10.02 3.64
CA ALA A 349 -14.18 11.01 4.12
C ALA A 349 -14.70 12.47 4.02
N PHE A 350 -15.55 12.79 3.05
CA PHE A 350 -16.15 14.12 2.92
C PHE A 350 -17.02 14.52 4.12
N VAL A 351 -17.67 13.55 4.76
CA VAL A 351 -18.55 13.76 5.92
C VAL A 351 -17.82 13.41 7.22
N VAL A 352 -17.18 12.26 7.25
CA VAL A 352 -16.52 11.69 8.43
C VAL A 352 -15.44 12.64 8.96
N ASN A 353 -14.64 13.25 8.10
CA ASN A 353 -13.63 14.22 8.53
C ASN A 353 -14.23 15.47 9.19
N SER A 354 -15.45 15.86 8.84
CA SER A 354 -16.11 17.01 9.46
C SER A 354 -16.46 16.75 10.94
N LEU A 355 -16.59 15.48 11.31
CA LEU A 355 -16.82 15.03 12.70
C LEU A 355 -15.51 14.72 13.41
N PHE A 356 -14.65 13.88 12.78
CA PHE A 356 -13.47 13.35 13.47
C PHE A 356 -12.32 14.34 13.56
N VAL A 357 -12.13 15.23 12.58
CA VAL A 357 -11.07 16.27 12.66
C VAL A 357 -11.26 17.15 13.90
N PRO A 358 -12.46 17.74 14.20
CA PRO A 358 -12.69 18.46 15.46
C PRO A 358 -12.52 17.58 16.70
N LEU A 359 -13.02 16.33 16.67
CA LEU A 359 -12.92 15.40 17.79
C LEU A 359 -11.46 15.11 18.15
N PHE A 360 -10.63 14.81 17.15
CA PHE A 360 -9.20 14.59 17.37
C PHE A 360 -8.48 15.86 17.81
N THR A 361 -8.82 17.00 17.21
CA THR A 361 -8.18 18.29 17.49
C THR A 361 -8.43 18.80 18.90
N PHE A 362 -9.67 18.72 19.35
CA PHE A 362 -10.10 19.38 20.61
C PHE A 362 -10.25 18.43 21.80
N LEU A 363 -10.35 17.13 21.54
CA LEU A 363 -10.53 16.14 22.62
C LEU A 363 -9.36 15.14 22.65
N ILE A 364 -9.18 14.32 21.60
CA ILE A 364 -8.29 13.15 21.66
C ILE A 364 -6.82 13.59 21.78
N LEU A 365 -6.33 14.48 20.92
CA LEU A 365 -4.95 14.94 20.96
C LEU A 365 -4.60 15.73 22.24
N PRO A 366 -5.40 16.72 22.70
CA PRO A 366 -5.15 17.39 23.98
C PRO A 366 -5.19 16.44 25.17
N ALA A 367 -6.11 15.46 25.17
CA ALA A 367 -6.18 14.45 26.23
C ALA A 367 -4.90 13.60 26.28
N ASN A 368 -4.37 13.15 25.13
CA ASN A 368 -3.12 12.39 25.09
C ASN A 368 -1.92 13.21 25.59
N PHE A 369 -1.79 14.50 25.25
CA PHE A 369 -0.76 15.37 25.80
C PHE A 369 -0.92 15.56 27.32
N LEU A 370 -2.15 15.75 27.80
CA LEU A 370 -2.42 15.86 29.24
C LEU A 370 -2.09 14.57 29.97
N LEU A 371 -2.51 13.42 29.44
CA LEU A 371 -2.24 12.11 30.03
C LEU A 371 -0.75 11.80 30.07
N LEU A 372 0.00 12.11 28.99
CA LEU A 372 1.45 11.99 29.00
C LEU A 372 2.10 12.85 30.11
N PHE A 373 1.63 14.07 30.29
CA PHE A 373 2.11 14.92 31.38
C PHE A 373 1.73 14.35 32.75
N LEU A 374 0.50 13.88 32.93
CA LEU A 374 0.03 13.33 34.20
C LEU A 374 0.75 12.04 34.58
N THR A 375 1.00 11.14 33.63
CA THR A 375 1.78 9.91 33.87
C THR A 375 3.22 10.22 34.33
N ALA A 376 3.82 11.29 33.82
CA ALA A 376 5.16 11.72 34.25
C ALA A 376 5.20 12.41 35.63
N VAL A 377 4.10 13.03 36.07
CA VAL A 377 4.08 13.84 37.30
C VAL A 377 3.30 13.12 38.43
N CYS A 378 2.16 12.51 38.15
CA CYS A 378 1.29 11.91 39.14
C CYS A 378 0.44 10.76 38.56
N GLN A 379 0.99 9.56 38.56
CA GLN A 379 0.32 8.37 38.04
C GLN A 379 -1.09 8.10 38.60
N PRO A 380 -1.37 8.27 39.93
CA PRO A 380 -2.73 8.09 40.46
C PRO A 380 -3.77 9.00 39.80
N VAL A 381 -3.39 10.26 39.49
CA VAL A 381 -4.29 11.21 38.82
C VAL A 381 -4.45 10.79 37.34
N ALA A 382 -3.40 10.34 36.70
CA ALA A 382 -3.48 9.79 35.33
C ALA A 382 -4.46 8.61 35.30
N ASN A 383 -4.31 7.65 36.21
CA ASN A 383 -5.20 6.47 36.30
C ASN A 383 -6.67 6.86 36.51
N PHE A 384 -6.94 7.89 37.32
CA PHE A 384 -8.29 8.41 37.47
C PHE A 384 -8.85 8.99 36.18
N VAL A 385 -8.03 9.66 35.37
CA VAL A 385 -8.48 10.18 34.08
C VAL A 385 -8.64 9.03 33.07
N PHE A 386 -7.75 8.05 33.07
CA PHE A 386 -7.86 6.85 32.19
C PHE A 386 -9.17 6.09 32.46
N TYR A 387 -9.60 5.97 33.70
CA TYR A 387 -10.87 5.30 34.05
C TYR A 387 -12.07 5.81 33.25
N PHE A 388 -12.11 7.11 32.89
CA PHE A 388 -13.17 7.70 32.06
C PHE A 388 -12.79 7.78 30.58
N TYR A 389 -11.51 8.03 30.27
CA TYR A 389 -11.08 8.27 28.90
C TYR A 389 -11.05 6.97 28.09
N GLU A 390 -10.59 5.87 28.65
CA GLU A 390 -10.49 4.59 27.96
C GLU A 390 -11.85 4.07 27.47
N PRO A 391 -12.93 3.99 28.30
CA PRO A 391 -14.25 3.59 27.80
C PRO A 391 -14.80 4.55 26.74
N LEU A 392 -14.59 5.85 26.90
CA LEU A 392 -15.03 6.85 25.93
C LEU A 392 -14.33 6.62 24.57
N ARG A 393 -13.02 6.35 24.61
CA ARG A 393 -12.25 6.06 23.40
C ARG A 393 -12.67 4.75 22.74
N GLY A 394 -12.98 3.73 23.53
CA GLY A 394 -13.55 2.47 23.07
C GLY A 394 -14.89 2.66 22.35
N LEU A 395 -15.79 3.47 22.90
CA LEU A 395 -17.06 3.82 22.22
C LEU A 395 -16.84 4.54 20.89
N ILE A 396 -15.87 5.45 20.84
CA ILE A 396 -15.50 6.13 19.58
C ILE A 396 -14.94 5.12 18.58
N GLY A 397 -14.13 4.15 19.02
CA GLY A 397 -13.60 3.06 18.20
C GLY A 397 -14.71 2.19 17.59
N GLN A 398 -15.64 1.73 18.43
CA GLN A 398 -16.80 0.95 17.96
C GLN A 398 -17.66 1.73 16.96
N PHE A 399 -17.84 3.02 17.18
CA PHE A 399 -18.57 3.88 16.25
C PHE A 399 -17.83 4.02 14.90
N MET A 400 -16.48 4.07 14.91
CA MET A 400 -15.68 4.09 13.67
C MET A 400 -15.80 2.76 12.92
N ILE A 401 -15.74 1.63 13.62
CA ILE A 401 -15.93 0.30 13.02
C ILE A 401 -17.31 0.22 12.36
N TRP A 402 -18.36 0.55 13.10
CA TRP A 402 -19.73 0.56 12.56
C TRP A 402 -19.87 1.47 11.32
N LEU A 403 -19.23 2.64 11.34
CA LEU A 403 -19.24 3.53 10.16
C LEU A 403 -18.51 2.90 8.97
N ALA A 404 -17.41 2.19 9.20
CA ALA A 404 -16.62 1.58 8.14
C ALA A 404 -17.31 0.37 7.48
N GLU A 405 -18.20 -0.30 8.21
CA GLU A 405 -19.03 -1.41 7.71
C GLU A 405 -20.21 -0.96 6.81
N LEU A 406 -20.50 0.35 6.77
CA LEU A 406 -21.55 0.85 5.89
C LEU A 406 -21.16 0.64 4.40
N PRO A 407 -22.11 0.29 3.52
CA PRO A 407 -21.81 0.01 2.11
C PRO A 407 -21.33 1.26 1.34
N TYR A 408 -20.66 1.05 0.22
CA TYR A 408 -20.22 2.10 -0.71
C TYR A 408 -19.26 3.14 -0.12
N GLN A 409 -18.41 2.73 0.83
CA GLN A 409 -17.43 3.60 1.46
C GLN A 409 -16.32 4.04 0.49
N LEU A 410 -15.90 3.13 -0.37
CA LEU A 410 -14.76 3.31 -1.26
C LEU A 410 -15.21 3.41 -2.72
N TRP A 411 -14.66 4.36 -3.44
CA TRP A 411 -14.76 4.45 -4.89
C TRP A 411 -13.43 4.05 -5.51
N ASN A 412 -13.42 2.93 -6.22
CA ASN A 412 -12.25 2.34 -6.87
C ASN A 412 -12.41 2.33 -8.39
N PRO A 413 -12.01 3.39 -9.10
CA PRO A 413 -12.00 3.42 -10.56
C PRO A 413 -10.72 2.84 -11.17
N GLY A 414 -9.76 2.41 -10.35
CA GLY A 414 -8.45 1.93 -10.75
C GLY A 414 -7.36 3.02 -10.85
N LYS A 415 -6.18 2.62 -11.30
CA LYS A 415 -5.04 3.50 -11.50
C LYS A 415 -5.20 4.34 -12.77
N PRO A 416 -5.31 5.67 -12.67
CA PRO A 416 -5.40 6.51 -13.86
C PRO A 416 -4.05 6.56 -14.59
N GLY A 417 -4.07 6.38 -15.91
CA GLY A 417 -2.91 6.64 -16.77
C GLY A 417 -2.57 8.14 -16.81
N GLY A 418 -1.35 8.48 -17.25
CA GLY A 418 -0.84 9.86 -17.20
C GLY A 418 -1.75 10.92 -17.85
N VAL A 419 -2.36 10.60 -18.98
CA VAL A 419 -3.32 11.50 -19.66
C VAL A 419 -4.57 11.72 -18.81
N ILE A 420 -5.09 10.68 -18.18
CA ILE A 420 -6.27 10.76 -17.31
C ILE A 420 -5.93 11.60 -16.06
N VAL A 421 -4.77 11.39 -15.46
CA VAL A 421 -4.29 12.24 -14.34
C VAL A 421 -4.28 13.70 -14.73
N LEU A 422 -3.77 14.04 -15.92
CA LEU A 422 -3.76 15.42 -16.39
C LEU A 422 -5.17 15.99 -16.58
N ILE A 423 -6.12 15.20 -17.10
CA ILE A 423 -7.52 15.58 -17.25
C ILE A 423 -8.17 15.83 -15.87
N LEU A 424 -7.96 14.92 -14.92
CA LEU A 424 -8.48 15.05 -13.56
C LEU A 424 -7.91 16.30 -12.87
N ILE A 425 -6.63 16.55 -13.00
CA ILE A 425 -5.96 17.74 -12.50
C ILE A 425 -6.51 19.02 -13.16
N ALA A 426 -6.68 19.01 -14.48
CA ALA A 426 -7.26 20.14 -15.21
C ALA A 426 -8.72 20.41 -14.78
N SER A 427 -9.51 19.37 -14.50
CA SER A 427 -10.86 19.50 -13.99
C SER A 427 -10.90 20.16 -12.62
N VAL A 428 -10.01 19.79 -11.71
CA VAL A 428 -9.85 20.44 -10.39
C VAL A 428 -9.51 21.93 -10.56
N TYR A 429 -8.55 22.23 -11.40
CA TYR A 429 -8.15 23.60 -11.69
C TYR A 429 -9.32 24.43 -12.23
N LEU A 430 -10.02 23.93 -13.24
CA LEU A 430 -11.17 24.61 -13.87
C LEU A 430 -12.33 24.79 -12.87
N PHE A 431 -12.57 23.78 -12.03
CA PHE A 431 -13.57 23.89 -10.96
C PHE A 431 -13.25 25.06 -10.02
N TYR A 432 -12.02 25.16 -9.50
CA TYR A 432 -11.66 26.25 -8.61
C TYR A 432 -11.68 27.60 -9.29
N CYS A 433 -11.21 27.72 -10.54
CA CYS A 433 -11.29 28.98 -11.30
C CYS A 433 -12.71 29.49 -11.45
N THR A 434 -13.68 28.60 -11.65
CA THR A 434 -15.08 28.97 -11.82
C THR A 434 -15.81 29.19 -10.49
N ALA A 435 -15.55 28.34 -9.49
CA ALA A 435 -16.17 28.37 -8.17
C ALA A 435 -15.75 29.60 -7.33
N GLU A 436 -14.50 30.06 -7.46
CA GLU A 436 -14.02 31.25 -6.73
C GLU A 436 -14.79 32.54 -7.10
N ARG A 437 -15.24 32.65 -8.36
CA ARG A 437 -16.04 33.81 -8.80
C ARG A 437 -17.44 33.79 -8.20
N LYS A 438 -18.15 32.69 -8.43
CA LYS A 438 -19.50 32.44 -7.90
C LYS A 438 -19.77 30.96 -7.94
N PHE A 439 -19.86 30.31 -6.77
CA PHE A 439 -20.20 28.89 -6.68
C PHE A 439 -21.61 28.61 -7.20
N ARG A 440 -21.74 27.60 -8.06
CA ARG A 440 -22.99 27.03 -8.54
C ARG A 440 -22.88 25.51 -8.52
N TRP A 441 -23.88 24.80 -8.07
CA TRP A 441 -23.90 23.34 -8.00
C TRP A 441 -23.53 22.63 -9.32
N ARG A 442 -23.90 23.25 -10.46
CA ARG A 442 -23.54 22.72 -11.80
C ARG A 442 -22.04 22.65 -12.04
N GLN A 443 -21.23 23.39 -11.34
CA GLN A 443 -19.77 23.36 -11.46
C GLN A 443 -19.18 22.08 -10.91
N LEU A 444 -19.89 21.36 -10.01
CA LEU A 444 -19.49 20.03 -9.57
C LEU A 444 -19.39 19.03 -10.73
N LEU A 445 -20.16 19.23 -11.80
CA LEU A 445 -20.07 18.41 -13.01
C LEU A 445 -18.68 18.48 -13.66
N ILE A 446 -17.92 19.57 -13.45
CA ILE A 446 -16.55 19.70 -13.95
C ILE A 446 -15.63 18.64 -13.28
N LEU A 447 -15.89 18.30 -12.02
CA LEU A 447 -15.16 17.26 -11.31
C LEU A 447 -15.76 15.87 -11.59
N LEU A 448 -17.08 15.75 -11.57
CA LEU A 448 -17.78 14.47 -11.64
C LEU A 448 -17.73 13.84 -13.03
N VAL A 449 -17.86 14.63 -14.11
CA VAL A 449 -17.91 14.07 -15.46
C VAL A 449 -16.60 13.35 -15.83
N PRO A 450 -15.41 13.95 -15.68
CA PRO A 450 -14.16 13.22 -15.96
C PRO A 450 -13.97 11.99 -15.06
N ALA A 451 -14.38 12.07 -13.80
CA ALA A 451 -14.31 10.97 -12.86
C ALA A 451 -15.20 9.78 -13.28
N LEU A 452 -16.47 10.07 -13.63
CA LEU A 452 -17.42 9.06 -14.10
C LEU A 452 -17.01 8.46 -15.45
N LEU A 453 -16.52 9.28 -16.37
CA LEU A 453 -15.99 8.78 -17.65
C LEU A 453 -14.80 7.84 -17.43
N PHE A 454 -13.90 8.17 -16.51
CA PHE A 454 -12.79 7.28 -16.15
C PHE A 454 -13.30 5.95 -15.58
N THR A 455 -14.26 5.98 -14.67
CA THR A 455 -14.90 4.77 -14.11
C THR A 455 -15.57 3.91 -15.18
N ALA A 456 -16.10 4.54 -16.24
CA ALA A 456 -16.80 3.85 -17.31
C ALA A 456 -15.86 3.18 -18.34
N LEU A 457 -14.58 3.56 -18.41
CA LEU A 457 -13.65 3.06 -19.43
C LEU A 457 -13.54 1.54 -19.48
N PRO A 458 -13.42 0.78 -18.36
CA PRO A 458 -13.35 -0.68 -18.39
C PRO A 458 -14.59 -1.35 -19.00
N TYR A 459 -15.77 -0.71 -18.85
CA TYR A 459 -17.03 -1.23 -19.39
C TYR A 459 -17.17 -0.99 -20.91
N LEU A 460 -16.28 -0.19 -21.49
CA LEU A 460 -16.23 0.04 -22.94
C LEU A 460 -15.22 -0.89 -23.64
N ASP A 461 -14.41 -1.62 -22.89
CA ASP A 461 -13.41 -2.54 -23.44
C ASP A 461 -14.09 -3.85 -23.91
N PRO A 462 -14.08 -4.16 -25.24
CA PRO A 462 -14.73 -5.36 -25.76
C PRO A 462 -13.88 -6.63 -25.62
N ARG A 463 -12.65 -6.53 -25.10
CA ARG A 463 -11.71 -7.65 -25.05
C ARG A 463 -11.97 -8.55 -23.85
N LEU A 464 -11.87 -9.85 -24.07
CA LEU A 464 -11.69 -10.81 -23.00
C LEU A 464 -10.25 -10.76 -22.52
N LYS A 465 -10.04 -10.80 -21.22
CA LYS A 465 -8.70 -10.75 -20.61
C LYS A 465 -8.59 -11.89 -19.61
N VAL A 466 -7.49 -12.62 -19.70
CA VAL A 466 -7.09 -13.63 -18.70
C VAL A 466 -5.72 -13.27 -18.22
N THR A 467 -5.55 -13.15 -16.90
CA THR A 467 -4.26 -12.80 -16.30
C THR A 467 -3.85 -13.86 -15.31
N PHE A 468 -2.70 -14.47 -15.53
CA PHE A 468 -2.04 -15.33 -14.55
C PHE A 468 -1.12 -14.45 -13.70
N LEU A 469 -1.42 -14.35 -12.41
CA LEU A 469 -0.69 -13.49 -11.49
C LEU A 469 0.57 -14.20 -10.97
N ASP A 470 1.68 -13.48 -10.92
CA ASP A 470 2.88 -13.94 -10.24
C ASP A 470 2.68 -13.76 -8.73
N VAL A 471 2.17 -14.77 -8.08
CA VAL A 471 1.95 -14.86 -6.64
C VAL A 471 3.12 -15.54 -5.91
N GLY A 472 4.20 -15.82 -6.64
CA GLY A 472 5.27 -16.70 -6.21
C GLY A 472 4.90 -18.16 -6.48
N GLN A 473 5.17 -19.05 -5.54
CA GLN A 473 4.69 -20.43 -5.67
C GLN A 473 3.19 -20.45 -5.40
N GLY A 474 2.41 -21.05 -6.31
CA GLY A 474 0.96 -21.14 -6.22
C GLY A 474 0.24 -20.57 -7.45
N ASP A 475 -1.07 -20.65 -7.42
CA ASP A 475 -1.92 -20.21 -8.51
C ASP A 475 -2.76 -18.99 -8.16
N SER A 476 -2.90 -18.09 -9.12
CA SER A 476 -3.95 -17.08 -9.13
C SER A 476 -4.19 -16.61 -10.56
N ALA A 477 -5.42 -16.75 -11.04
CA ALA A 477 -5.81 -16.29 -12.37
C ALA A 477 -7.06 -15.41 -12.32
N LEU A 478 -7.03 -14.29 -13.04
CA LEU A 478 -8.14 -13.35 -13.14
C LEU A 478 -8.71 -13.36 -14.56
N ILE A 479 -10.00 -13.56 -14.69
CA ILE A 479 -10.75 -13.49 -15.94
C ILE A 479 -11.64 -12.24 -15.91
N GLU A 480 -11.42 -11.31 -16.83
CA GLU A 480 -12.29 -10.15 -17.06
C GLU A 480 -13.03 -10.33 -18.39
N LEU A 481 -14.35 -10.52 -18.34
CA LEU A 481 -15.16 -10.67 -19.55
C LEU A 481 -15.30 -9.34 -20.31
N PRO A 482 -15.59 -9.41 -21.64
CA PRO A 482 -15.86 -8.24 -22.46
C PRO A 482 -16.86 -7.28 -21.82
N HIS A 483 -16.57 -5.97 -21.88
CA HIS A 483 -17.40 -4.94 -21.28
C HIS A 483 -17.61 -5.12 -19.76
N ARG A 484 -16.71 -5.84 -19.10
CA ARG A 484 -16.76 -6.16 -17.67
C ARG A 484 -18.10 -6.80 -17.24
N LYS A 485 -18.64 -7.68 -18.09
CA LYS A 485 -19.89 -8.42 -17.82
C LYS A 485 -19.75 -9.48 -16.73
N GLY A 486 -18.52 -9.82 -16.37
CA GLY A 486 -18.17 -10.73 -15.28
C GLY A 486 -16.70 -10.66 -14.96
N VAL A 487 -16.38 -10.82 -13.69
CA VAL A 487 -15.02 -10.87 -13.12
C VAL A 487 -14.93 -12.16 -12.32
N TYR A 488 -13.99 -13.03 -12.71
CA TYR A 488 -13.76 -14.32 -12.08
C TYR A 488 -12.34 -14.37 -11.57
N LEU A 489 -12.17 -14.73 -10.31
CA LEU A 489 -10.87 -15.04 -9.73
C LEU A 489 -10.78 -16.53 -9.53
N ILE A 490 -9.70 -17.15 -10.00
CA ILE A 490 -9.39 -18.57 -9.78
C ILE A 490 -8.15 -18.61 -8.91
N ASP A 491 -8.26 -19.16 -7.73
CA ASP A 491 -7.24 -19.23 -6.69
C ASP A 491 -6.67 -17.85 -6.29
N SER A 492 -6.00 -17.78 -5.19
CA SER A 492 -5.48 -16.53 -4.61
C SER A 492 -3.98 -16.58 -4.34
N GLY A 493 -3.33 -17.71 -4.61
CA GLY A 493 -2.02 -17.99 -4.07
C GLY A 493 -2.06 -18.16 -2.55
N GLY A 494 -0.91 -18.30 -1.96
CA GLY A 494 -0.80 -18.38 -0.52
C GLY A 494 0.60 -18.81 -0.08
N LEU A 495 0.87 -18.67 1.21
CA LEU A 495 2.13 -19.05 1.82
C LEU A 495 1.89 -20.19 2.82
N LEU A 496 2.69 -21.23 2.71
CA LEU A 496 2.75 -22.23 3.76
C LEU A 496 3.32 -21.58 5.03
N ARG A 497 2.48 -21.46 6.04
CA ARG A 497 2.87 -20.99 7.38
C ARG A 497 3.26 -22.20 8.21
N PHE A 498 4.49 -22.20 8.70
CA PHE A 498 4.97 -23.21 9.62
C PHE A 498 4.98 -22.61 11.03
N ASP A 499 4.69 -23.42 12.02
CA ASP A 499 4.89 -23.05 13.42
C ASP A 499 6.33 -22.60 13.61
N THR A 500 6.52 -21.39 13.99
CA THR A 500 7.83 -20.78 14.25
C THR A 500 7.94 -20.42 15.72
N GLU A 501 9.17 -20.30 16.22
CA GLU A 501 9.41 -19.80 17.56
C GLU A 501 8.82 -18.38 17.72
N ASP A 502 8.23 -18.07 18.87
CA ASP A 502 7.48 -16.83 19.13
C ASP A 502 8.27 -15.57 18.74
N PHE A 503 9.59 -15.55 18.95
CA PHE A 503 10.41 -14.38 18.61
C PHE A 503 10.53 -14.12 17.10
N LYS A 504 10.28 -15.14 16.26
CA LYS A 504 10.29 -15.06 14.79
C LYS A 504 8.95 -14.62 14.22
N GLU A 505 7.90 -14.65 15.02
CA GLU A 505 6.58 -14.25 14.58
C GLU A 505 6.57 -12.74 14.22
N ARG A 506 6.10 -12.46 13.01
CA ARG A 506 6.02 -11.09 12.49
C ARG A 506 4.69 -10.47 12.84
N LYS A 507 4.71 -9.25 13.35
CA LYS A 507 3.49 -8.45 13.57
C LYS A 507 2.77 -8.14 12.27
N ARG A 508 3.52 -8.10 11.16
CA ARG A 508 3.00 -7.83 9.81
C ARG A 508 3.55 -8.87 8.85
N PRO A 509 2.96 -10.06 8.82
CA PRO A 509 3.35 -11.10 7.88
C PRO A 509 3.14 -10.61 6.44
N PHE A 510 3.86 -11.20 5.51
CA PHE A 510 3.58 -11.01 4.10
C PHE A 510 2.34 -11.84 3.75
N GLU A 511 1.32 -11.18 3.20
CA GLU A 511 0.04 -11.78 2.82
C GLU A 511 -0.14 -11.62 1.31
N ILE A 512 -0.21 -12.71 0.57
CA ILE A 512 -0.29 -12.69 -0.90
C ILE A 512 -1.59 -12.03 -1.35
N GLY A 513 -2.70 -12.39 -0.75
CA GLY A 513 -4.00 -11.79 -1.06
C GLY A 513 -3.97 -10.26 -0.95
N ARG A 514 -3.40 -9.72 0.13
CA ARG A 514 -3.34 -8.28 0.41
C ARG A 514 -2.26 -7.55 -0.40
N GLN A 515 -1.09 -8.15 -0.61
CA GLN A 515 0.09 -7.44 -1.13
C GLN A 515 0.32 -7.68 -2.63
N VAL A 516 -0.28 -8.73 -3.20
CA VAL A 516 -0.16 -9.07 -4.62
C VAL A 516 -1.52 -9.01 -5.32
N VAL A 517 -2.49 -9.84 -4.92
CA VAL A 517 -3.77 -9.97 -5.64
C VAL A 517 -4.62 -8.70 -5.51
N ALA A 518 -4.82 -8.19 -4.29
CA ALA A 518 -5.67 -7.00 -4.07
C ALA A 518 -5.14 -5.73 -4.78
N PRO A 519 -3.84 -5.40 -4.80
CA PRO A 519 -3.32 -4.29 -5.60
C PRO A 519 -3.58 -4.46 -7.10
N TYR A 520 -3.54 -5.69 -7.64
CA TYR A 520 -3.86 -5.94 -9.03
C TYR A 520 -5.33 -5.68 -9.33
N LEU A 521 -6.24 -6.20 -8.50
CA LEU A 521 -7.68 -5.96 -8.61
C LEU A 521 -8.00 -4.47 -8.51
N LYS A 522 -7.53 -3.80 -7.45
CA LYS A 522 -7.74 -2.37 -7.23
C LYS A 522 -7.16 -1.52 -8.35
N GLY A 523 -5.96 -1.83 -8.82
CA GLY A 523 -5.29 -1.11 -9.91
C GLY A 523 -6.03 -1.20 -11.24
N ASN A 524 -6.75 -2.31 -11.50
CA ASN A 524 -7.65 -2.46 -12.65
C ASN A 524 -9.06 -1.87 -12.40
N GLY A 525 -9.35 -1.31 -11.22
CA GLY A 525 -10.66 -0.77 -10.86
C GLY A 525 -11.71 -1.86 -10.67
N ILE A 526 -11.31 -3.02 -10.18
CA ILE A 526 -12.22 -4.09 -9.78
C ILE A 526 -12.60 -3.84 -8.33
N SER A 527 -13.88 -3.66 -8.08
CA SER A 527 -14.45 -3.40 -6.75
C SER A 527 -15.26 -4.55 -6.19
N SER A 528 -15.54 -5.58 -7.00
CA SER A 528 -16.24 -6.81 -6.61
C SER A 528 -15.85 -7.93 -7.54
N ILE A 529 -15.99 -9.16 -7.08
CA ILE A 529 -15.73 -10.40 -7.81
C ILE A 529 -17.07 -11.13 -7.96
N ASP A 530 -17.48 -11.45 -9.21
CA ASP A 530 -18.74 -12.14 -9.44
C ASP A 530 -18.66 -13.58 -8.97
N THR A 531 -17.55 -14.27 -9.28
CA THR A 531 -17.29 -15.63 -8.81
C THR A 531 -15.82 -15.78 -8.41
N PHE A 532 -15.59 -16.24 -7.20
CA PHE A 532 -14.28 -16.68 -6.73
C PHE A 532 -14.26 -18.22 -6.71
N ILE A 533 -13.32 -18.79 -7.41
CA ILE A 533 -13.14 -20.24 -7.57
C ILE A 533 -11.88 -20.62 -6.82
N ILE A 534 -11.99 -21.51 -5.84
CA ILE A 534 -10.86 -22.16 -5.19
C ILE A 534 -10.80 -23.58 -5.74
N SER A 535 -9.77 -23.85 -6.53
CA SER A 535 -9.61 -25.12 -7.23
C SER A 535 -9.54 -26.30 -6.26
N HIS A 536 -8.77 -26.16 -5.19
CA HIS A 536 -8.64 -27.11 -4.09
C HIS A 536 -8.08 -26.39 -2.83
N PRO A 537 -8.17 -27.01 -1.64
CA PRO A 537 -7.91 -26.33 -0.37
C PRO A 537 -6.45 -26.27 0.06
N ASP A 538 -5.48 -26.43 -0.85
CA ASP A 538 -4.07 -26.31 -0.50
C ASP A 538 -3.67 -24.83 -0.29
N ALA A 539 -2.71 -24.60 0.58
CA ALA A 539 -2.36 -23.27 1.04
C ALA A 539 -1.89 -22.36 -0.10
N ASP A 540 -1.14 -22.87 -1.07
CA ASP A 540 -0.64 -22.11 -2.22
C ASP A 540 -1.72 -21.80 -3.28
N HIS A 541 -2.96 -22.20 -3.04
CA HIS A 541 -4.16 -21.85 -3.82
C HIS A 541 -5.16 -21.01 -3.02
N ALA A 542 -5.34 -21.30 -1.73
CA ALA A 542 -6.46 -20.81 -0.95
C ALA A 542 -6.09 -19.87 0.21
N GLU A 543 -4.85 -19.84 0.73
CA GLU A 543 -4.52 -19.08 1.93
C GLU A 543 -4.72 -17.57 1.74
N GLY A 544 -4.40 -17.03 0.55
CA GLY A 544 -4.63 -15.61 0.23
C GLY A 544 -6.11 -15.22 0.08
N ALA A 545 -7.04 -16.17 0.19
CA ALA A 545 -8.48 -15.89 0.07
C ALA A 545 -9.01 -15.10 1.27
N GLU A 546 -8.43 -15.24 2.46
CA GLU A 546 -8.83 -14.52 3.66
C GLU A 546 -8.87 -13.00 3.40
N GLU A 547 -7.80 -12.45 2.86
CA GLU A 547 -7.72 -11.02 2.58
C GLU A 547 -8.63 -10.61 1.42
N ILE A 548 -8.85 -11.48 0.46
CA ILE A 548 -9.75 -11.20 -0.66
C ILE A 548 -11.20 -11.12 -0.19
N PHE A 549 -11.66 -12.03 0.66
CA PHE A 549 -13.00 -11.97 1.29
C PHE A 549 -13.19 -10.68 2.08
N ARG A 550 -12.18 -10.25 2.84
CA ARG A 550 -12.24 -9.04 3.64
C ARG A 550 -12.19 -7.73 2.83
N LEU A 551 -11.60 -7.76 1.62
CA LEU A 551 -11.36 -6.57 0.82
C LEU A 551 -12.35 -6.37 -0.32
N PHE A 552 -13.00 -7.44 -0.80
CA PHE A 552 -13.87 -7.39 -1.96
C PHE A 552 -15.18 -8.15 -1.70
N PRO A 553 -16.34 -7.55 -2.03
CA PRO A 553 -17.60 -8.30 -2.10
C PRO A 553 -17.49 -9.41 -3.15
N ILE A 554 -17.90 -10.62 -2.77
CA ILE A 554 -17.89 -11.81 -3.63
C ILE A 554 -19.31 -12.30 -3.81
N GLY A 555 -19.73 -12.48 -5.07
CA GLY A 555 -21.07 -12.97 -5.40
C GLY A 555 -21.22 -14.47 -5.12
N GLU A 556 -20.39 -15.28 -5.75
CA GLU A 556 -20.39 -16.74 -5.59
C GLU A 556 -18.96 -17.21 -5.25
N LEU A 557 -18.89 -18.18 -4.33
CA LEU A 557 -17.68 -18.91 -3.99
C LEU A 557 -17.84 -20.35 -4.46
N HIS A 558 -17.03 -20.77 -5.42
CA HIS A 558 -17.03 -22.15 -5.90
C HIS A 558 -15.89 -22.92 -5.25
N LEU A 559 -16.25 -24.05 -4.62
CA LEU A 559 -15.34 -24.97 -3.94
C LEU A 559 -15.47 -26.36 -4.51
N THR A 560 -14.38 -27.13 -4.53
CA THR A 560 -14.49 -28.54 -4.89
C THR A 560 -15.37 -29.30 -3.89
N PRO A 561 -16.26 -30.20 -4.36
CA PRO A 561 -17.05 -31.04 -3.47
C PRO A 561 -16.19 -31.76 -2.44
N GLY A 562 -16.67 -31.89 -1.20
CA GLY A 562 -15.95 -32.53 -0.10
C GLY A 562 -14.86 -31.67 0.58
N SER A 563 -14.39 -30.59 -0.02
CA SER A 563 -13.29 -29.78 0.53
C SER A 563 -13.65 -28.92 1.75
N ALA A 564 -14.94 -28.65 1.98
CA ALA A 564 -15.40 -27.78 3.07
C ALA A 564 -14.98 -28.23 4.49
N SER A 565 -14.64 -29.52 4.66
CA SER A 565 -14.14 -30.08 5.93
C SER A 565 -12.61 -29.93 6.10
N ASN A 566 -11.89 -29.44 5.10
CA ASN A 566 -10.48 -29.16 5.21
C ASN A 566 -10.23 -28.04 6.23
N ALA A 567 -9.15 -28.15 7.01
CA ALA A 567 -8.85 -27.21 8.10
C ALA A 567 -8.77 -25.74 7.63
N LEU A 568 -8.15 -25.48 6.47
CA LEU A 568 -8.03 -24.15 5.90
C LEU A 568 -9.42 -23.62 5.47
N MET A 569 -10.27 -24.45 4.87
CA MET A 569 -11.61 -24.02 4.48
C MET A 569 -12.51 -23.71 5.68
N VAL A 570 -12.35 -24.46 6.78
CA VAL A 570 -13.04 -24.17 8.05
C VAL A 570 -12.59 -22.85 8.64
N GLU A 571 -11.31 -22.54 8.55
CA GLU A 571 -10.72 -21.25 9.00
C GLU A 571 -11.24 -20.08 8.15
N LEU A 572 -11.34 -20.22 6.85
CA LEU A 572 -11.82 -19.20 5.90
C LEU A 572 -13.36 -18.99 5.92
N ALA A 573 -14.12 -19.97 6.41
CA ALA A 573 -15.58 -19.93 6.35
C ALA A 573 -16.23 -18.67 6.99
N PRO A 574 -15.77 -18.12 8.12
CA PRO A 574 -16.32 -16.90 8.68
C PRO A 574 -16.19 -15.68 7.74
N ASP A 575 -15.04 -15.54 7.07
CA ASP A 575 -14.77 -14.41 6.16
C ASP A 575 -15.56 -14.56 4.83
N ALA A 576 -15.89 -15.79 4.43
CA ALA A 576 -16.69 -16.09 3.25
C ALA A 576 -18.20 -16.00 3.47
N ALA A 577 -18.67 -15.65 4.66
CA ALA A 577 -20.09 -15.76 5.07
C ALA A 577 -21.09 -14.97 4.19
N GLU A 578 -20.64 -13.92 3.51
CA GLU A 578 -21.48 -13.12 2.61
C GLU A 578 -21.58 -13.70 1.20
N ALA A 579 -20.66 -14.61 0.80
CA ALA A 579 -20.64 -15.21 -0.51
C ALA A 579 -21.61 -16.41 -0.59
N ARG A 580 -22.23 -16.60 -1.75
CA ARG A 580 -23.01 -17.82 -2.02
C ARG A 580 -22.07 -18.97 -2.34
N VAL A 581 -21.92 -19.91 -1.43
CA VAL A 581 -21.07 -21.09 -1.63
C VAL A 581 -21.77 -22.10 -2.56
N VAL A 582 -21.03 -22.57 -3.58
CA VAL A 582 -21.46 -23.56 -4.57
C VAL A 582 -20.40 -24.66 -4.66
N PHE A 583 -20.83 -25.90 -4.77
CA PHE A 583 -19.96 -27.08 -4.95
C PHE A 583 -20.24 -27.70 -6.34
N PRO A 584 -19.63 -27.17 -7.42
CA PRO A 584 -19.86 -27.71 -8.76
C PRO A 584 -19.05 -28.99 -8.96
N GLY A 585 -19.62 -29.95 -9.67
CA GLY A 585 -18.95 -31.15 -10.17
C GLY A 585 -18.77 -31.12 -11.68
N GLY A 586 -18.11 -32.13 -12.22
CA GLY A 586 -17.92 -32.30 -13.66
C GLY A 586 -19.24 -32.27 -14.45
N GLY A 587 -19.24 -31.56 -15.58
CA GLY A 587 -20.43 -31.28 -16.38
C GLY A 587 -21.24 -30.04 -15.97
N SER A 588 -20.99 -29.46 -14.78
CA SER A 588 -21.64 -28.20 -14.40
C SER A 588 -21.16 -27.06 -15.32
N ASN A 589 -22.10 -26.29 -15.86
CA ASN A 589 -21.75 -25.24 -16.82
C ASN A 589 -22.63 -24.00 -16.68
N TRP A 590 -22.10 -22.85 -17.14
CA TRP A 590 -22.85 -21.61 -17.28
C TRP A 590 -22.26 -20.77 -18.43
N ALA A 591 -22.99 -19.75 -18.84
CA ALA A 591 -22.53 -18.85 -19.89
C ALA A 591 -22.84 -17.38 -19.55
N VAL A 592 -21.93 -16.49 -19.94
CA VAL A 592 -22.11 -15.05 -19.85
C VAL A 592 -21.72 -14.40 -21.17
N GLY A 593 -22.72 -13.89 -21.88
CA GLY A 593 -22.54 -13.44 -23.26
C GLY A 593 -22.13 -14.59 -24.18
N GLU A 594 -20.99 -14.44 -24.85
CA GLU A 594 -20.43 -15.46 -25.76
C GLU A 594 -19.43 -16.39 -25.06
N THR A 595 -19.16 -16.17 -23.78
CA THR A 595 -18.22 -16.99 -23.01
C THR A 595 -18.96 -18.07 -22.26
N GLN A 596 -18.53 -19.32 -22.46
CA GLN A 596 -19.02 -20.50 -21.79
C GLN A 596 -17.97 -21.03 -20.81
N PHE A 597 -18.43 -21.50 -19.68
CA PHE A 597 -17.62 -22.11 -18.63
C PHE A 597 -18.19 -23.50 -18.35
N THR A 598 -17.33 -24.50 -18.26
CA THR A 598 -17.70 -25.88 -17.94
C THR A 598 -16.67 -26.46 -16.97
N TYR A 599 -17.12 -26.96 -15.82
CA TYR A 599 -16.29 -27.77 -14.97
C TYR A 599 -16.18 -29.17 -15.56
N LEU A 600 -14.94 -29.65 -15.69
CA LEU A 600 -14.65 -30.98 -16.22
C LEU A 600 -14.32 -31.98 -15.12
N SER A 601 -13.87 -31.49 -13.95
CA SER A 601 -13.55 -32.24 -12.73
C SER A 601 -14.02 -31.42 -11.50
N PRO A 602 -14.30 -32.06 -10.33
CA PRO A 602 -14.19 -33.49 -10.02
C PRO A 602 -15.36 -34.31 -10.59
N MET A 603 -15.13 -35.63 -10.74
CA MET A 603 -16.15 -36.55 -11.28
C MET A 603 -17.12 -37.05 -10.22
N ASP A 604 -16.74 -36.97 -8.95
CA ASP A 604 -17.56 -37.38 -7.81
C ASP A 604 -17.56 -36.33 -6.70
N ALA A 605 -18.09 -36.65 -5.52
CA ALA A 605 -18.24 -35.69 -4.41
C ALA A 605 -17.29 -35.97 -3.23
N GLU A 606 -16.43 -36.95 -3.36
CA GLU A 606 -15.40 -37.24 -2.33
C GLU A 606 -14.13 -36.45 -2.66
N TYR A 607 -13.51 -35.84 -1.65
CA TYR A 607 -12.27 -35.10 -1.83
C TYR A 607 -11.11 -35.95 -1.32
N GLU A 608 -10.25 -36.38 -2.22
CA GLU A 608 -9.08 -37.22 -1.91
C GLU A 608 -7.73 -36.47 -2.12
N GLY A 609 -7.73 -35.30 -2.77
CA GLY A 609 -6.53 -34.49 -2.99
C GLY A 609 -6.50 -33.75 -4.34
N ASN A 610 -5.29 -33.59 -4.91
CA ASN A 610 -5.05 -32.76 -6.11
C ASN A 610 -5.90 -33.18 -7.33
N ASN A 611 -6.17 -34.47 -7.49
CA ASN A 611 -6.97 -34.96 -8.61
C ASN A 611 -8.45 -34.53 -8.57
N ASP A 612 -8.92 -34.06 -7.40
CA ASP A 612 -10.27 -33.48 -7.25
C ASP A 612 -10.28 -31.95 -7.41
N SER A 613 -9.23 -31.36 -7.97
CA SER A 613 -9.22 -29.94 -8.33
C SER A 613 -10.40 -29.59 -9.24
N LEU A 614 -11.01 -28.43 -9.05
CA LEU A 614 -11.97 -27.86 -9.98
C LEU A 614 -11.27 -27.54 -11.31
N VAL A 615 -11.37 -28.43 -12.28
CA VAL A 615 -10.85 -28.20 -13.63
C VAL A 615 -11.89 -27.42 -14.44
N LEU A 616 -11.53 -26.19 -14.82
CA LEU A 616 -12.43 -25.28 -15.54
C LEU A 616 -12.00 -25.11 -16.99
N LEU A 617 -12.89 -25.44 -17.91
CA LEU A 617 -12.78 -25.09 -19.33
C LEU A 617 -13.57 -23.82 -19.62
N MET A 618 -12.89 -22.78 -20.10
CA MET A 618 -13.51 -21.57 -20.62
C MET A 618 -13.43 -21.57 -22.15
N LYS A 619 -14.56 -21.36 -22.82
CA LYS A 619 -14.65 -21.18 -24.27
C LYS A 619 -15.23 -19.81 -24.61
N ALA A 620 -14.58 -19.08 -25.52
CA ALA A 620 -15.04 -17.76 -25.97
C ALA A 620 -14.75 -17.60 -27.47
N GLY A 621 -15.77 -17.81 -28.31
CA GLY A 621 -15.59 -17.93 -29.76
C GLY A 621 -14.68 -19.10 -30.11
N ASP A 622 -13.59 -18.80 -30.85
CA ASP A 622 -12.59 -19.80 -31.26
C ASP A 622 -11.51 -20.06 -30.18
N TYR A 623 -11.58 -19.38 -29.04
CA TYR A 623 -10.58 -19.52 -27.99
C TYR A 623 -11.07 -20.48 -26.89
N SER A 624 -10.13 -21.27 -26.40
CA SER A 624 -10.35 -22.18 -25.26
C SER A 624 -9.20 -22.08 -24.29
N VAL A 625 -9.52 -21.96 -22.99
CA VAL A 625 -8.54 -21.92 -21.90
C VAL A 625 -8.93 -22.97 -20.87
N LEU A 626 -7.96 -23.81 -20.51
CA LEU A 626 -8.13 -24.85 -19.49
C LEU A 626 -7.35 -24.47 -18.22
N PHE A 627 -8.04 -24.37 -17.11
CA PHE A 627 -7.49 -24.20 -15.79
C PHE A 627 -7.57 -25.53 -15.06
N THR A 628 -6.43 -26.12 -14.74
CA THR A 628 -6.34 -27.50 -14.25
C THR A 628 -6.17 -27.59 -12.72
N GLY A 629 -5.97 -26.46 -12.04
CA GLY A 629 -5.49 -26.51 -10.65
C GLY A 629 -4.24 -27.37 -10.55
N ASP A 630 -4.23 -28.29 -9.59
CA ASP A 630 -3.10 -29.19 -9.37
C ASP A 630 -3.37 -30.63 -9.82
N LEU A 631 -4.20 -30.76 -10.87
CA LEU A 631 -4.50 -32.06 -11.48
C LEU A 631 -3.22 -32.82 -11.82
N GLU A 632 -3.17 -34.10 -11.44
CA GLU A 632 -2.05 -34.99 -11.69
C GLU A 632 -2.38 -36.03 -12.78
N ALA A 633 -1.41 -36.86 -13.18
CA ALA A 633 -1.53 -37.79 -14.30
C ALA A 633 -2.70 -38.79 -14.21
N GLU A 634 -3.18 -39.12 -13.00
CA GLU A 634 -4.37 -39.95 -12.82
C GLU A 634 -5.62 -39.19 -13.22
N GLY A 635 -5.82 -37.97 -12.67
CA GLY A 635 -6.94 -37.12 -13.03
C GLY A 635 -6.90 -36.65 -14.49
N GLU A 636 -5.69 -36.46 -15.07
CA GLU A 636 -5.53 -36.18 -16.51
C GLU A 636 -6.11 -37.30 -17.38
N ARG A 637 -5.88 -38.59 -17.03
CA ARG A 637 -6.44 -39.75 -17.77
C ARG A 637 -7.95 -39.82 -17.62
N ASP A 638 -8.46 -39.58 -16.41
CA ASP A 638 -9.90 -39.59 -16.16
C ASP A 638 -10.62 -38.47 -16.93
N LEU A 639 -9.93 -37.33 -17.08
CA LEU A 639 -10.40 -36.19 -17.87
C LEU A 639 -10.44 -36.51 -19.38
N LEU A 640 -9.40 -37.18 -19.90
CA LEU A 640 -9.30 -37.50 -21.32
C LEU A 640 -10.36 -38.47 -21.77
N ALA A 641 -10.79 -39.41 -20.94
CA ALA A 641 -11.75 -40.42 -21.31
C ALA A 641 -13.10 -39.84 -21.80
N PRO A 642 -13.74 -38.85 -21.08
CA PRO A 642 -14.99 -38.24 -21.58
C PRO A 642 -14.75 -37.00 -22.46
N TYR A 643 -13.65 -36.24 -22.31
CA TYR A 643 -13.50 -34.89 -22.88
C TYR A 643 -12.32 -34.73 -23.86
N GLY A 644 -11.57 -35.81 -24.17
CA GLY A 644 -10.36 -35.70 -24.99
C GLY A 644 -10.58 -35.04 -26.36
N ASP A 645 -11.68 -35.39 -27.06
CA ASP A 645 -12.02 -34.75 -28.33
C ASP A 645 -12.37 -33.26 -28.19
N GLU A 646 -12.99 -32.88 -27.07
CA GLU A 646 -13.40 -31.50 -26.79
C GLU A 646 -12.19 -30.60 -26.46
N LEU A 647 -11.15 -31.17 -25.88
CA LEU A 647 -9.94 -30.50 -25.46
C LEU A 647 -8.87 -30.42 -26.55
N ALA A 648 -9.04 -31.15 -27.67
CA ALA A 648 -8.06 -31.13 -28.75
C ALA A 648 -7.91 -29.74 -29.40
N GLY A 649 -6.65 -29.26 -29.56
CA GLY A 649 -6.37 -27.94 -30.12
C GLY A 649 -6.67 -26.78 -29.16
N LEU A 650 -6.46 -26.99 -27.86
CA LEU A 650 -6.61 -25.99 -26.82
C LEU A 650 -5.80 -24.74 -27.11
N THR A 651 -6.39 -23.53 -26.93
CA THR A 651 -5.65 -22.29 -27.13
C THR A 651 -4.65 -22.05 -26.00
N VAL A 652 -5.07 -22.20 -24.75
CA VAL A 652 -4.20 -21.95 -23.58
C VAL A 652 -4.42 -23.04 -22.54
N LEU A 653 -3.33 -23.61 -22.05
CA LEU A 653 -3.29 -24.53 -20.92
C LEU A 653 -2.62 -23.86 -19.73
N LYS A 654 -3.28 -23.75 -18.58
CA LYS A 654 -2.60 -23.60 -17.30
C LYS A 654 -2.05 -24.98 -16.92
N VAL A 655 -0.75 -25.07 -16.79
CA VAL A 655 -0.07 -26.35 -16.55
C VAL A 655 -0.40 -26.87 -15.15
N GLY A 656 -0.82 -28.13 -15.04
CA GLY A 656 -1.21 -28.76 -13.79
C GLY A 656 -0.09 -28.81 -12.76
N HIS A 657 -0.44 -28.67 -11.49
CA HIS A 657 0.44 -28.79 -10.34
C HIS A 657 1.78 -28.05 -10.53
N HIS A 658 1.72 -26.81 -11.05
CA HIS A 658 2.87 -25.92 -11.31
C HIS A 658 3.99 -26.55 -12.19
N GLY A 659 3.69 -27.61 -12.92
CA GLY A 659 4.70 -28.39 -13.64
C GLY A 659 5.44 -29.39 -12.77
N SER A 660 4.77 -29.96 -11.77
CA SER A 660 5.27 -31.11 -11.01
C SER A 660 5.52 -32.32 -11.94
N LYS A 661 6.48 -33.14 -11.61
CA LYS A 661 6.72 -34.41 -12.33
C LYS A 661 5.53 -35.38 -12.33
N THR A 662 4.57 -35.17 -11.40
CA THR A 662 3.35 -35.97 -11.28
C THR A 662 2.25 -35.55 -12.25
N SER A 663 2.39 -34.40 -12.94
CA SER A 663 1.41 -33.84 -13.87
C SER A 663 1.94 -33.71 -15.29
N SER A 664 1.09 -33.23 -16.20
CA SER A 664 1.39 -32.93 -17.61
C SER A 664 1.98 -34.13 -18.32
N SER A 665 1.26 -35.27 -18.25
CA SER A 665 1.66 -36.53 -18.90
C SER A 665 1.78 -36.35 -20.42
N GLU A 666 2.65 -37.14 -21.07
CA GLU A 666 2.83 -37.12 -22.52
C GLU A 666 1.50 -37.40 -23.26
N GLU A 667 0.69 -38.32 -22.74
CA GLU A 667 -0.61 -38.65 -23.26
C GLU A 667 -1.56 -37.44 -23.23
N PHE A 668 -1.59 -36.73 -22.11
CA PHE A 668 -2.42 -35.53 -21.94
C PHE A 668 -2.00 -34.42 -22.90
N LEU A 669 -0.72 -34.09 -22.96
CA LEU A 669 -0.21 -33.05 -23.84
C LEU A 669 -0.38 -33.40 -25.32
N ALA A 670 -0.20 -34.67 -25.70
CA ALA A 670 -0.41 -35.14 -27.08
C ALA A 670 -1.88 -35.05 -27.52
N ALA A 671 -2.82 -35.26 -26.60
CA ALA A 671 -4.26 -35.13 -26.84
C ALA A 671 -4.67 -33.66 -26.97
N LEU A 672 -4.21 -32.79 -26.07
CA LEU A 672 -4.60 -31.37 -26.01
C LEU A 672 -3.91 -30.51 -27.07
N LYS A 673 -2.63 -30.71 -27.29
CA LYS A 673 -1.78 -29.88 -28.18
C LYS A 673 -2.02 -28.38 -28.00
N PRO A 674 -1.82 -27.84 -26.79
CA PRO A 674 -2.10 -26.44 -26.51
C PRO A 674 -1.21 -25.51 -27.35
N ALA A 675 -1.81 -24.43 -27.86
CA ALA A 675 -1.05 -23.43 -28.60
C ALA A 675 -0.11 -22.60 -27.68
N LEU A 676 -0.48 -22.45 -26.40
CA LEU A 676 0.33 -21.80 -25.39
C LEU A 676 0.09 -22.47 -24.03
N SER A 677 1.14 -22.69 -23.27
CA SER A 677 1.07 -23.25 -21.91
C SER A 677 1.67 -22.32 -20.87
N ILE A 678 0.99 -22.16 -19.73
CA ILE A 678 1.41 -21.24 -18.69
C ILE A 678 1.81 -22.03 -17.43
N PHE A 679 3.06 -21.87 -17.01
CA PHE A 679 3.55 -22.32 -15.72
C PHE A 679 3.35 -21.22 -14.68
N SER A 680 2.62 -21.49 -13.61
CA SER A 680 2.50 -20.61 -12.45
C SER A 680 3.48 -21.06 -11.39
N THR A 681 4.66 -20.43 -11.31
CA THR A 681 5.73 -20.81 -10.38
C THR A 681 6.42 -19.59 -9.81
N GLY A 682 7.06 -19.74 -8.66
CA GLY A 682 7.88 -18.69 -8.05
C GLY A 682 9.35 -18.78 -8.43
N VAL A 683 10.03 -17.64 -8.38
CA VAL A 683 11.49 -17.59 -8.52
C VAL A 683 12.11 -18.34 -7.33
N ASP A 684 13.08 -19.22 -7.60
CA ASP A 684 13.81 -20.01 -6.59
C ASP A 684 12.87 -20.78 -5.63
N ASN A 685 11.76 -21.33 -6.16
CA ASN A 685 10.80 -22.05 -5.34
C ASN A 685 11.39 -23.34 -4.74
N ARG A 686 10.92 -23.69 -3.54
CA ARG A 686 11.45 -24.83 -2.76
C ARG A 686 11.19 -26.21 -3.38
N TYR A 687 10.17 -26.28 -4.23
CA TYR A 687 9.70 -27.55 -4.82
C TYR A 687 10.45 -27.89 -6.10
N GLY A 688 11.22 -26.94 -6.64
CA GLY A 688 11.93 -27.10 -7.90
C GLY A 688 10.98 -27.19 -9.11
N HIS A 689 9.83 -26.53 -9.02
CA HIS A 689 8.86 -26.46 -10.12
C HIS A 689 9.14 -25.25 -11.05
N PRO A 690 8.92 -25.39 -12.37
CA PRO A 690 8.58 -26.62 -13.06
C PRO A 690 9.73 -27.63 -13.01
N SER A 691 9.39 -28.92 -12.88
CA SER A 691 10.42 -29.96 -12.85
C SER A 691 11.12 -30.06 -14.22
N PRO A 692 12.45 -30.35 -14.22
CA PRO A 692 13.20 -30.44 -15.48
C PRO A 692 12.61 -31.44 -16.48
N GLU A 693 12.07 -32.56 -15.99
CA GLU A 693 11.44 -33.59 -16.80
C GLU A 693 10.19 -33.08 -17.53
N VAL A 694 9.40 -32.22 -16.88
CA VAL A 694 8.23 -31.62 -17.49
C VAL A 694 8.64 -30.58 -18.54
N VAL A 695 9.61 -29.73 -18.20
CA VAL A 695 10.14 -28.73 -19.16
C VAL A 695 10.72 -29.42 -20.42
N GLU A 696 11.48 -30.51 -20.24
CA GLU A 696 12.02 -31.29 -21.36
C GLU A 696 10.90 -31.87 -22.22
N ARG A 697 9.84 -32.41 -21.62
CA ARG A 697 8.65 -32.92 -22.32
C ARG A 697 7.96 -31.86 -23.20
N PHE A 698 7.76 -30.64 -22.69
CA PHE A 698 7.20 -29.54 -23.47
C PHE A 698 8.11 -29.15 -24.64
N ASN A 699 9.42 -29.14 -24.42
CA ASN A 699 10.41 -28.84 -25.47
C ASN A 699 10.46 -29.92 -26.54
N GLU A 700 10.43 -31.22 -26.18
CA GLU A 700 10.42 -32.35 -27.11
C GLU A 700 9.17 -32.36 -28.00
N MET A 701 8.02 -31.89 -27.40
CA MET A 701 6.76 -31.78 -28.14
C MET A 701 6.59 -30.46 -28.88
N GLU A 702 7.60 -29.59 -28.89
CA GLU A 702 7.57 -28.27 -29.52
C GLU A 702 6.39 -27.39 -29.09
N LEU A 703 6.02 -27.42 -27.79
CA LEU A 703 4.91 -26.64 -27.22
C LEU A 703 5.41 -25.31 -26.66
N ASP A 704 4.76 -24.22 -27.05
CA ASP A 704 5.08 -22.88 -26.53
C ASP A 704 4.72 -22.74 -25.06
N THR A 705 5.62 -22.17 -24.28
CA THR A 705 5.46 -21.99 -22.83
C THR A 705 5.81 -20.58 -22.37
N LEU A 706 5.11 -20.10 -21.33
CA LEU A 706 5.48 -18.93 -20.54
C LEU A 706 5.46 -19.32 -19.06
N ASN A 707 6.33 -18.67 -18.27
CA ASN A 707 6.48 -18.96 -16.84
C ASN A 707 6.40 -17.68 -16.01
N THR A 708 5.54 -17.64 -14.99
CA THR A 708 5.40 -16.47 -14.12
C THR A 708 6.69 -16.13 -13.38
N ALA A 709 7.53 -17.11 -13.03
CA ALA A 709 8.83 -16.86 -12.41
C ALA A 709 9.76 -16.01 -13.31
N GLU A 710 9.71 -16.21 -14.61
CA GLU A 710 10.56 -15.53 -15.59
C GLU A 710 9.92 -14.25 -16.13
N ASN A 711 8.61 -14.33 -16.42
CA ASN A 711 7.87 -13.28 -17.14
C ASN A 711 7.12 -12.32 -16.21
N GLY A 712 7.07 -12.60 -14.88
CA GLY A 712 6.14 -11.94 -13.99
C GLY A 712 4.71 -12.32 -14.33
N SER A 713 3.74 -11.51 -13.94
CA SER A 713 2.35 -11.77 -14.31
C SER A 713 2.14 -11.70 -15.83
N ILE A 714 1.41 -12.68 -16.36
CA ILE A 714 1.17 -12.89 -17.80
C ILE A 714 -0.29 -12.53 -18.07
N ARG A 715 -0.50 -11.54 -18.92
CA ARG A 715 -1.84 -11.10 -19.31
C ARG A 715 -2.13 -11.45 -20.74
N LEU A 716 -3.13 -12.23 -20.98
CA LEU A 716 -3.64 -12.61 -22.30
C LEU A 716 -4.81 -11.70 -22.69
N LEU A 717 -4.78 -11.20 -23.91
CA LEU A 717 -5.80 -10.35 -24.51
C LEU A 717 -6.37 -11.05 -25.75
N PHE A 718 -7.64 -11.40 -25.70
CA PHE A 718 -8.35 -12.03 -26.80
C PHE A 718 -9.16 -10.97 -27.54
N ASP A 719 -8.77 -10.64 -28.77
CA ASP A 719 -9.39 -9.60 -29.58
C ASP A 719 -9.51 -10.05 -31.05
N LYS A 720 -10.73 -10.17 -31.56
CA LYS A 720 -11.06 -10.38 -32.99
C LYS A 720 -10.23 -11.43 -33.72
N GLY A 721 -10.00 -12.59 -33.10
CA GLY A 721 -9.21 -13.66 -33.72
C GLY A 721 -7.70 -13.60 -33.47
N GLU A 722 -7.20 -12.60 -32.73
CA GLU A 722 -5.80 -12.49 -32.33
C GLU A 722 -5.64 -12.72 -30.82
N LEU A 723 -4.71 -13.56 -30.43
CA LEU A 723 -4.23 -13.70 -29.07
C LEU A 723 -2.97 -12.84 -28.91
N LYS A 724 -3.03 -11.87 -28.01
CA LYS A 724 -1.87 -11.05 -27.61
C LYS A 724 -1.57 -11.33 -26.14
N PHE A 725 -0.30 -11.30 -25.78
CA PHE A 725 0.10 -11.38 -24.40
C PHE A 725 0.98 -10.19 -23.99
N GLU A 726 0.87 -9.81 -22.73
CA GLU A 726 1.67 -8.79 -22.07
C GLU A 726 2.33 -9.44 -20.87
N THR A 727 3.64 -9.29 -20.73
CA THR A 727 4.40 -9.79 -19.58
C THR A 727 4.92 -8.63 -18.76
N MET A 728 5.26 -8.86 -17.52
CA MET A 728 5.78 -7.81 -16.63
C MET A 728 7.32 -7.74 -16.65
N ARG A 729 7.96 -8.87 -16.97
CA ARG A 729 9.42 -9.02 -17.09
C ARG A 729 9.82 -9.37 -18.52
#